data_8792824639ff7bb225e553620b103dcd
#
_entry.id   8792824639ff7bb225e553620b103dcd
#
_cell.length_a   1.000
_cell.length_b   1.000
_cell.length_c   1.000
_cell.angle_alpha   90.00
_cell.angle_beta   90.00
_cell.angle_gamma   90.00
#
_symmetry.space_group_name_H-M   'P 1'
#
loop_
_entity.id
_entity.type
_entity.pdbx_description
1 polymer ?
#
loop_
_entity_poly.entity_id
_entity_poly.type
_entity_poly.pdbx_seq_one_letter_code
_entity_poly.pdbx_strand_id
1 'polypeptide(L)'
;MKYIFLSFLCFAFLYQVEAQPLRGQTTTQQKLETAEAQLAKKDYYQALEWYEKYYKEERDLAVAKQIADLQFLLRDYEKAARWYKRVVERRSRKKPNPFLPEARYVYGRTLKMTGNYPDAIEELRLYISESEDPVNIARAKREIEGAKLAQTMQPDLEVSLVNAGKKVNTKSSEYSPLLASKDEMYFTAMREDKIKELGSRDNDYHSKLFLSKRGEEGWEEAMEAGGVNINREGYHTGNISFSRDGQRMYFTRATLEGNVLNESKLYYSDKGDEGWSPANEVPGINGDFIIRQPAVGELFGNEVIYFVSNMDGGYGGYDLYYATQEGEGFSSPVNLGDVVNTDLDEESPYFVDGNLYFSSEGHPGIGGFDIFKSEWNGSVWSSPMNLGKPYNSMVDDLYYSIDKEGYSGTLISNREGGGKSLKGKTCCTDIWELSKEELVLDLQALTFSEGKPLNGVNVQLVEMTNNTLGLTNDKTNEASHIFGFPLKSEMAYMVIGSKEGFITDTLQFNTVGITTSTSFEQKLDLDPVPPPPPVVEEPVYEEYTANEPIELGNIFYDFDDAKILPASEPDLIYLAELMNKYPDMVIELSSHTDSQGLSGYNKKLSQRRATSAKDWLVQRGIVDTRIQDVGYGETQIRNQCVNGVKCEDDEHRYNRRTEFKIVAGPTSIQIEKKRLKKN
;
A
#
# COMPACT_ATOMS: atom_id res chain seq x y z
N MET A 1 37.54 9.86 52.73
CA MET A 1 37.60 11.19 53.33
C MET A 1 36.32 11.91 52.97
N LYS A 2 35.52 12.16 54.00
CA LYS A 2 34.18 12.81 53.91
C LYS A 2 34.35 14.30 53.66
N TYR A 3 33.57 14.88 52.75
CA TYR A 3 33.27 16.28 52.77
C TYR A 3 31.75 16.47 52.78
N ILE A 4 31.29 16.91 53.90
CA ILE A 4 29.94 17.41 54.18
C ILE A 4 29.89 18.85 53.67
N PHE A 5 28.92 19.18 52.79
CA PHE A 5 28.57 20.57 52.51
C PHE A 5 27.19 20.84 53.05
N LEU A 6 27.17 21.74 54.01
CA LEU A 6 26.01 22.34 54.64
C LEU A 6 25.33 23.27 53.62
N SER A 7 24.07 22.98 53.24
CA SER A 7 23.24 23.92 52.51
C SER A 7 22.42 24.77 53.47
N PHE A 8 22.62 26.07 53.39
CA PHE A 8 21.79 27.08 54.04
C PHE A 8 20.40 27.11 53.38
N LEU A 9 19.37 26.82 54.19
CA LEU A 9 17.98 27.13 53.87
C LEU A 9 17.74 28.62 54.12
N CYS A 10 17.62 29.40 53.05
CA CYS A 10 16.98 30.72 53.13
C CYS A 10 15.48 30.55 52.80
N PHE A 11 14.65 30.56 53.85
CA PHE A 11 13.21 30.77 53.71
C PHE A 11 12.98 32.24 53.31
N ALA A 12 12.72 32.48 52.03
CA ALA A 12 12.13 33.74 51.61
C ALA A 12 10.61 33.54 51.51
N PHE A 13 9.91 34.13 52.49
CA PHE A 13 8.47 34.35 52.38
C PHE A 13 8.20 35.33 51.25
N LEU A 14 7.82 34.81 50.08
CA LEU A 14 7.22 35.61 49.02
C LEU A 14 5.74 35.80 49.33
N TYR A 15 5.44 37.01 49.81
CA TYR A 15 4.07 37.51 49.78
C TYR A 15 3.59 37.50 48.34
N GLN A 16 2.58 36.68 48.05
CA GLN A 16 1.78 36.85 46.84
C GLN A 16 0.99 38.13 46.95
N VAL A 17 1.52 39.20 46.37
CA VAL A 17 0.73 40.39 46.06
C VAL A 17 -0.07 40.03 44.80
N GLU A 18 -1.34 39.74 44.94
CA GLU A 18 -2.27 39.78 43.82
C GLU A 18 -2.27 41.21 43.26
N ALA A 19 -1.45 41.47 42.25
CA ALA A 19 -1.47 42.71 41.53
C ALA A 19 -2.77 42.77 40.71
N GLN A 20 -3.70 43.59 41.14
CA GLN A 20 -4.80 44.06 40.29
C GLN A 20 -4.19 44.59 38.98
N PRO A 21 -4.79 44.33 37.81
CA PRO A 21 -4.27 44.84 36.55
C PRO A 21 -4.40 46.37 36.54
N LEU A 22 -3.30 47.04 36.77
CA LEU A 22 -3.17 48.45 36.41
C LEU A 22 -3.46 48.55 34.90
N ARG A 23 -4.37 49.45 34.52
CA ARG A 23 -4.58 49.89 33.12
C ARG A 23 -3.32 50.63 32.62
N GLY A 24 -2.21 49.95 32.51
CA GLY A 24 -0.96 50.39 31.91
C GLY A 24 -0.66 49.55 30.69
N GLN A 25 -0.14 50.16 29.64
CA GLN A 25 0.35 49.45 28.49
C GLN A 25 1.42 48.43 28.95
N THR A 26 1.24 47.15 28.62
CA THR A 26 2.21 46.06 28.88
C THR A 26 3.55 46.46 28.29
N THR A 27 4.62 46.49 29.10
CA THR A 27 5.96 46.84 28.59
C THR A 27 6.46 45.80 27.58
N THR A 28 7.37 46.19 26.72
CA THR A 28 7.97 45.29 25.73
C THR A 28 8.57 44.05 26.41
N GLN A 29 9.28 44.23 27.52
CA GLN A 29 9.87 43.12 28.27
C GLN A 29 8.80 42.18 28.84
N GLN A 30 7.71 42.73 29.40
CA GLN A 30 6.60 41.90 29.90
C GLN A 30 5.91 41.07 28.79
N LYS A 31 5.89 41.56 27.53
CA LYS A 31 5.37 40.79 26.38
C LYS A 31 6.23 39.57 26.13
N LEU A 32 7.56 39.72 26.17
CA LEU A 32 8.49 38.60 25.98
C LEU A 32 8.35 37.57 27.11
N GLU A 33 8.37 38.00 28.34
CA GLU A 33 8.22 37.14 29.52
C GLU A 33 6.87 36.39 29.50
N THR A 34 5.80 37.06 29.06
CA THR A 34 4.50 36.41 28.90
C THR A 34 4.53 35.36 27.79
N ALA A 35 5.17 35.66 26.65
CA ALA A 35 5.31 34.73 25.56
C ALA A 35 6.08 33.46 25.99
N GLU A 36 7.21 33.63 26.67
CA GLU A 36 8.03 32.55 27.22
C GLU A 36 7.26 31.72 28.26
N ALA A 37 6.51 32.36 29.13
CA ALA A 37 5.68 31.67 30.11
C ALA A 37 4.55 30.86 29.50
N GLN A 38 3.93 31.33 28.40
CA GLN A 38 2.92 30.56 27.67
C GLN A 38 3.58 29.40 26.87
N LEU A 39 4.76 29.64 26.29
CA LEU A 39 5.52 28.59 25.61
C LEU A 39 5.90 27.46 26.58
N ALA A 40 6.35 27.81 27.80
CA ALA A 40 6.67 26.83 28.84
C ALA A 40 5.45 25.99 29.26
N LYS A 41 4.24 26.58 29.20
CA LYS A 41 2.97 25.86 29.41
C LYS A 41 2.48 25.10 28.17
N LYS A 42 3.22 25.15 27.07
CA LYS A 42 2.83 24.60 25.74
C LYS A 42 1.54 25.21 25.18
N ASP A 43 1.13 26.40 25.66
CA ASP A 43 0.07 27.19 25.04
C ASP A 43 0.65 27.95 23.83
N TYR A 44 0.83 27.24 22.74
CA TYR A 44 1.51 27.74 21.54
C TYR A 44 0.79 28.90 20.86
N TYR A 45 -0.54 28.94 20.91
CA TYR A 45 -1.32 30.03 20.33
C TYR A 45 -1.15 31.33 21.09
N GLN A 46 -1.19 31.26 22.42
CA GLN A 46 -0.97 32.43 23.24
C GLN A 46 0.50 32.88 23.18
N ALA A 47 1.44 31.95 23.22
CA ALA A 47 2.85 32.26 23.06
C ALA A 47 3.10 33.00 21.74
N LEU A 48 2.58 32.48 20.62
CA LEU A 48 2.71 33.09 19.28
C LEU A 48 2.15 34.53 19.25
N GLU A 49 0.96 34.75 19.82
CA GLU A 49 0.34 36.07 19.86
C GLU A 49 1.22 37.08 20.61
N TRP A 50 1.82 36.67 21.73
CA TRP A 50 2.69 37.55 22.53
C TRP A 50 4.06 37.78 21.88
N TYR A 51 4.66 36.76 21.24
CA TYR A 51 5.87 36.93 20.43
C TYR A 51 5.65 37.87 19.25
N GLU A 52 4.52 37.81 18.56
CA GLU A 52 4.19 38.74 17.48
C GLU A 52 4.00 40.18 17.98
N LYS A 53 3.40 40.36 19.18
CA LYS A 53 3.28 41.68 19.81
C LYS A 53 4.65 42.26 20.18
N TYR A 54 5.55 41.42 20.72
CA TYR A 54 6.92 41.84 21.02
C TYR A 54 7.68 42.21 19.75
N TYR A 55 7.63 41.36 18.73
CA TYR A 55 8.37 41.57 17.47
C TYR A 55 7.97 42.83 16.70
N LYS A 56 6.76 43.32 16.87
CA LYS A 56 6.33 44.62 16.29
C LYS A 56 7.13 45.81 16.83
N GLU A 57 7.59 45.69 18.05
CA GLU A 57 8.36 46.76 18.75
C GLU A 57 9.86 46.52 18.61
N GLU A 58 10.32 45.30 18.90
CA GLU A 58 11.71 44.90 18.83
C GLU A 58 11.89 43.89 17.69
N ARG A 59 12.66 44.21 16.70
CA ARG A 59 12.91 43.35 15.50
C ARG A 59 13.97 42.28 15.81
N ASP A 60 13.79 41.56 16.93
CA ASP A 60 14.73 40.52 17.37
C ASP A 60 14.70 39.29 16.46
N LEU A 61 15.89 38.81 16.06
CA LEU A 61 16.02 37.68 15.17
C LEU A 61 15.67 36.34 15.85
N ALA A 62 15.96 36.18 17.14
CA ALA A 62 15.62 34.99 17.90
C ALA A 62 14.09 34.85 18.01
N VAL A 63 13.41 35.97 18.28
CA VAL A 63 11.96 36.01 18.32
C VAL A 63 11.35 35.75 16.93
N ALA A 64 11.97 36.26 15.85
CA ALA A 64 11.53 35.93 14.50
C ALA A 64 11.60 34.42 14.23
N LYS A 65 12.70 33.76 14.65
CA LYS A 65 12.83 32.30 14.55
C LYS A 65 11.77 31.60 15.41
N GLN A 66 11.57 32.02 16.64
CA GLN A 66 10.56 31.43 17.53
C GLN A 66 9.15 31.55 16.96
N ILE A 67 8.82 32.68 16.32
CA ILE A 67 7.55 32.83 15.60
C ILE A 67 7.47 31.86 14.40
N ALA A 68 8.57 31.73 13.66
CA ALA A 68 8.62 30.78 12.53
C ALA A 68 8.40 29.33 13.00
N ASP A 69 9.09 28.92 14.06
CA ASP A 69 8.97 27.59 14.67
C ASP A 69 7.52 27.34 15.15
N LEU A 70 6.91 28.31 15.82
CA LEU A 70 5.52 28.20 16.27
C LEU A 70 4.51 28.16 15.13
N GLN A 71 4.70 28.96 14.07
CA GLN A 71 3.84 28.90 12.89
C GLN A 71 3.96 27.54 12.19
N PHE A 72 5.17 26.96 12.11
CA PHE A 72 5.39 25.62 11.57
C PHE A 72 4.71 24.56 12.44
N LEU A 73 4.92 24.59 13.74
CA LEU A 73 4.28 23.67 14.70
C LEU A 73 2.75 23.75 14.66
N LEU A 74 2.20 24.93 14.47
CA LEU A 74 0.76 25.18 14.32
C LEU A 74 0.26 24.97 12.90
N ARG A 75 1.11 24.42 12.01
CA ARG A 75 0.80 24.07 10.62
C ARG A 75 0.34 25.23 9.72
N ASP A 76 0.67 26.49 10.09
CA ASP A 76 0.47 27.64 9.20
C ASP A 76 1.74 27.83 8.33
N TYR A 77 1.92 26.89 7.40
CA TYR A 77 3.16 26.79 6.61
C TYR A 77 3.43 28.04 5.76
N GLU A 78 2.41 28.70 5.24
CA GLU A 78 2.59 29.96 4.51
C GLU A 78 3.19 31.07 5.37
N LYS A 79 2.73 31.19 6.63
CA LYS A 79 3.31 32.17 7.55
C LYS A 79 4.68 31.73 8.05
N ALA A 80 4.84 30.43 8.35
CA ALA A 80 6.13 29.89 8.72
C ALA A 80 7.19 30.18 7.65
N ALA A 81 6.91 29.95 6.37
CA ALA A 81 7.81 30.23 5.25
C ALA A 81 8.22 31.71 5.20
N ARG A 82 7.25 32.64 5.40
CA ARG A 82 7.55 34.07 5.43
C ARG A 82 8.45 34.47 6.59
N TRP A 83 8.29 33.83 7.75
CA TRP A 83 9.11 34.10 8.91
C TRP A 83 10.49 33.46 8.81
N TYR A 84 10.60 32.21 8.36
CA TYR A 84 11.90 31.56 8.09
C TYR A 84 12.70 32.31 7.04
N LYS A 85 12.06 32.77 5.98
CA LYS A 85 12.71 33.61 4.96
C LYS A 85 13.40 34.82 5.59
N ARG A 86 12.71 35.53 6.51
CA ARG A 86 13.29 36.66 7.24
C ARG A 86 14.50 36.25 8.10
N VAL A 87 14.45 35.07 8.70
CA VAL A 87 15.55 34.53 9.51
C VAL A 87 16.74 34.19 8.61
N VAL A 88 16.52 33.45 7.56
CA VAL A 88 17.56 32.94 6.65
C VAL A 88 18.23 34.08 5.86
N GLU A 89 17.45 35.02 5.35
CA GLU A 89 17.97 36.16 4.55
C GLU A 89 18.59 37.28 5.40
N ARG A 90 18.52 37.21 6.73
CA ARG A 90 19.09 38.23 7.62
C ARG A 90 20.61 38.29 7.49
N ARG A 91 21.09 39.23 6.77
CA ARG A 91 22.53 39.50 6.61
C ARG A 91 23.03 40.51 7.66
N SER A 92 24.07 40.14 8.37
CA SER A 92 24.81 41.05 9.22
C SER A 92 26.26 41.09 8.76
N ARG A 93 26.78 42.29 8.53
CA ARG A 93 28.21 42.47 8.15
C ARG A 93 29.16 42.22 9.35
N LYS A 94 28.66 42.16 10.57
CA LYS A 94 29.48 42.12 11.78
C LYS A 94 29.41 40.81 12.56
N LYS A 95 28.36 40.02 12.38
CA LYS A 95 28.18 38.73 13.10
C LYS A 95 27.49 37.71 12.18
N PRO A 96 27.94 36.46 12.19
CA PRO A 96 27.23 35.40 11.49
C PRO A 96 25.82 35.24 12.07
N ASN A 97 24.89 34.74 11.29
CA ASN A 97 23.55 34.40 11.75
C ASN A 97 23.63 33.12 12.61
N PRO A 98 23.31 33.21 13.94
CA PRO A 98 23.48 32.07 14.83
C PRO A 98 22.45 30.94 14.60
N PHE A 99 21.45 31.17 13.76
CA PHE A 99 20.37 30.20 13.49
C PHE A 99 20.58 29.42 12.19
N LEU A 100 21.62 29.75 11.43
CA LEU A 100 22.06 28.95 10.28
C LEU A 100 23.06 27.86 10.75
N PRO A 101 23.01 26.67 10.14
CA PRO A 101 22.16 26.25 9.00
C PRO A 101 20.75 25.73 9.39
N GLU A 102 20.43 25.49 10.68
CA GLU A 102 19.20 24.79 11.13
C GLU A 102 17.91 25.46 10.62
N ALA A 103 17.85 26.81 10.70
CA ALA A 103 16.68 27.54 10.18
C ALA A 103 16.48 27.33 8.68
N ARG A 104 17.55 27.07 7.93
CA ARG A 104 17.52 26.79 6.50
C ARG A 104 16.92 25.41 6.22
N TYR A 105 17.25 24.42 7.04
CA TYR A 105 16.65 23.09 6.96
C TYR A 105 15.13 23.14 7.11
N VAL A 106 14.65 23.77 8.18
CA VAL A 106 13.19 23.85 8.43
C VAL A 106 12.52 24.76 7.39
N TYR A 107 13.22 25.80 6.91
CA TYR A 107 12.71 26.64 5.81
C TYR A 107 12.53 25.83 4.53
N GLY A 108 13.49 24.99 4.16
CA GLY A 108 13.36 24.08 3.01
C GLY A 108 12.19 23.10 3.15
N ARG A 109 11.99 22.48 4.32
CA ARG A 109 10.82 21.68 4.62
C ARG A 109 9.51 22.47 4.49
N THR A 110 9.49 23.69 5.04
CA THR A 110 8.33 24.57 4.97
C THR A 110 7.97 24.94 3.54
N LEU A 111 8.97 25.21 2.70
CA LEU A 111 8.76 25.49 1.27
C LEU A 111 8.18 24.26 0.54
N LYS A 112 8.61 23.04 0.87
CA LYS A 112 8.02 21.81 0.36
C LYS A 112 6.53 21.74 0.73
N MET A 113 6.18 22.01 1.98
CA MET A 113 4.80 22.01 2.49
C MET A 113 3.92 23.17 1.96
N THR A 114 4.50 24.12 1.24
CA THR A 114 3.74 25.15 0.48
C THR A 114 3.73 24.87 -1.02
N GLY A 115 4.22 23.71 -1.46
CA GLY A 115 4.30 23.33 -2.88
C GLY A 115 5.41 24.01 -3.68
N ASN A 116 6.24 24.82 -3.03
CA ASN A 116 7.37 25.47 -3.67
C ASN A 116 8.60 24.57 -3.72
N TYR A 117 8.49 23.46 -4.44
CA TYR A 117 9.53 22.43 -4.52
C TYR A 117 10.89 22.89 -5.06
N PRO A 118 10.96 23.77 -6.09
CA PRO A 118 12.25 24.25 -6.59
C PRO A 118 13.06 25.00 -5.52
N ASP A 119 12.44 25.95 -4.81
CA ASP A 119 13.10 26.70 -3.76
C ASP A 119 13.41 25.81 -2.53
N ALA A 120 12.53 24.84 -2.23
CA ALA A 120 12.78 23.85 -1.17
C ALA A 120 14.07 23.06 -1.45
N ILE A 121 14.25 22.57 -2.68
CA ILE A 121 15.45 21.84 -3.11
C ILE A 121 16.70 22.73 -3.00
N GLU A 122 16.60 23.99 -3.38
CA GLU A 122 17.72 24.94 -3.30
C GLU A 122 18.13 25.16 -1.85
N GLU A 123 17.20 25.49 -0.97
CA GLU A 123 17.48 25.77 0.46
C GLU A 123 18.03 24.51 1.17
N LEU A 124 17.49 23.33 0.89
CA LEU A 124 18.00 22.07 1.43
C LEU A 124 19.41 21.73 0.93
N ARG A 125 19.75 22.03 -0.33
CA ARG A 125 21.12 21.88 -0.84
C ARG A 125 22.09 22.83 -0.17
N LEU A 126 21.67 24.08 0.05
CA LEU A 126 22.47 25.04 0.80
C LEU A 126 22.68 24.57 2.25
N TYR A 127 21.63 24.05 2.91
CA TYR A 127 21.76 23.42 4.22
C TYR A 127 22.81 22.32 4.23
N ILE A 128 22.73 21.36 3.28
CA ILE A 128 23.70 20.25 3.18
C ILE A 128 25.14 20.76 3.01
N SER A 129 25.34 21.88 2.30
CA SER A 129 26.68 22.47 2.11
C SER A 129 27.22 23.22 3.31
N GLU A 130 26.34 23.66 4.23
CA GLU A 130 26.69 24.48 5.39
C GLU A 130 26.69 23.68 6.72
N SER A 131 26.04 22.53 6.76
CA SER A 131 25.88 21.72 7.97
C SER A 131 26.96 20.63 8.07
N GLU A 132 27.36 20.36 9.32
CA GLU A 132 28.22 19.21 9.68
C GLU A 132 27.42 18.07 10.35
N ASP A 133 26.10 18.21 10.51
CA ASP A 133 25.23 17.22 11.15
C ASP A 133 24.85 16.11 10.15
N PRO A 134 25.44 14.90 10.27
CA PRO A 134 25.22 13.83 9.30
C PRO A 134 23.77 13.32 9.29
N VAL A 135 23.08 13.35 10.44
CA VAL A 135 21.70 12.88 10.57
C VAL A 135 20.77 13.82 9.80
N ASN A 136 20.83 15.10 10.08
CA ASN A 136 19.97 16.07 9.40
C ASN A 136 20.40 16.28 7.92
N ILE A 137 21.66 16.04 7.55
CA ILE A 137 22.06 15.96 6.15
C ILE A 137 21.37 14.79 5.43
N ALA A 138 21.30 13.62 6.05
CA ALA A 138 20.58 12.47 5.49
C ALA A 138 19.08 12.77 5.34
N ARG A 139 18.47 13.37 6.35
CA ARG A 139 17.07 13.85 6.30
C ARG A 139 16.84 14.85 5.18
N ALA A 140 17.71 15.85 5.04
CA ALA A 140 17.61 16.84 3.98
C ALA A 140 17.72 16.22 2.57
N LYS A 141 18.51 15.16 2.40
CA LYS A 141 18.57 14.42 1.12
C LYS A 141 17.25 13.74 0.82
N ARG A 142 16.61 13.09 1.81
CA ARG A 142 15.28 12.47 1.65
C ARG A 142 14.21 13.51 1.30
N GLU A 143 14.25 14.67 1.95
CA GLU A 143 13.35 15.78 1.63
C GLU A 143 13.52 16.28 0.19
N ILE A 144 14.76 16.34 -0.33
CA ILE A 144 15.05 16.67 -1.73
C ILE A 144 14.50 15.59 -2.68
N GLU A 145 14.63 14.32 -2.34
CA GLU A 145 14.09 13.20 -3.12
C GLU A 145 12.57 13.31 -3.21
N GLY A 146 11.90 13.53 -2.09
CA GLY A 146 10.46 13.75 -2.04
C GLY A 146 10.00 14.97 -2.85
N ALA A 147 10.70 16.10 -2.73
CA ALA A 147 10.42 17.30 -3.50
C ALA A 147 10.57 17.10 -5.02
N LYS A 148 11.54 16.28 -5.45
CA LYS A 148 11.69 15.90 -6.87
C LYS A 148 10.57 14.97 -7.31
N LEU A 149 10.22 13.98 -6.48
CA LEU A 149 9.11 13.07 -6.71
C LEU A 149 7.81 13.86 -6.93
N ALA A 150 7.53 14.84 -6.07
CA ALA A 150 6.35 15.70 -6.17
C ALA A 150 6.20 16.44 -7.50
N GLN A 151 7.34 16.78 -8.14
CA GLN A 151 7.35 17.51 -9.43
C GLN A 151 7.08 16.60 -10.62
N THR A 152 7.40 15.33 -10.53
CA THR A 152 7.27 14.36 -11.65
C THR A 152 6.07 13.47 -11.53
N MET A 153 5.55 13.30 -10.31
CA MET A 153 4.42 12.42 -10.01
C MET A 153 3.12 12.93 -10.64
N GLN A 154 2.51 12.09 -11.47
CA GLN A 154 1.19 12.35 -12.03
C GLN A 154 0.11 11.90 -11.03
N PRO A 155 -1.03 12.62 -10.94
CA PRO A 155 -2.14 12.18 -10.12
C PRO A 155 -2.83 10.93 -10.71
N ASP A 156 -3.29 10.04 -9.84
CA ASP A 156 -4.24 9.00 -10.21
C ASP A 156 -5.60 9.67 -10.49
N LEU A 157 -5.99 9.71 -11.76
CA LEU A 157 -7.21 10.41 -12.22
C LEU A 157 -8.48 9.62 -11.91
N GLU A 158 -8.39 8.35 -11.58
CA GLU A 158 -9.52 7.51 -11.19
C GLU A 158 -9.94 7.72 -9.73
N VAL A 159 -9.07 8.36 -8.95
CA VAL A 159 -9.28 8.62 -7.53
C VAL A 159 -9.87 10.00 -7.32
N SER A 160 -11.01 10.04 -6.66
CA SER A 160 -11.65 11.25 -6.16
C SER A 160 -11.52 11.34 -4.65
N LEU A 161 -11.13 12.50 -4.15
CA LEU A 161 -11.15 12.83 -2.73
C LEU A 161 -12.13 13.98 -2.49
N VAL A 162 -13.12 13.72 -1.66
CA VAL A 162 -14.15 14.68 -1.31
C VAL A 162 -14.15 14.92 0.19
N ASN A 163 -14.16 16.19 0.63
CA ASN A 163 -14.31 16.52 2.05
C ASN A 163 -15.63 15.95 2.60
N ALA A 164 -15.58 15.24 3.73
CA ALA A 164 -16.76 14.59 4.34
C ALA A 164 -17.87 15.56 4.78
N GLY A 165 -17.61 16.86 4.69
CA GLY A 165 -18.59 17.91 4.89
C GLY A 165 -18.79 18.32 6.35
N LYS A 166 -19.58 19.37 6.55
CA LYS A 166 -19.70 20.10 7.83
C LYS A 166 -20.37 19.32 8.96
N LYS A 167 -21.09 18.26 8.67
CA LYS A 167 -21.74 17.41 9.67
C LYS A 167 -20.71 16.46 10.33
N VAL A 168 -19.63 16.17 9.61
CA VAL A 168 -18.49 15.38 10.07
C VAL A 168 -17.33 16.28 10.48
N ASN A 169 -16.85 17.10 9.56
CA ASN A 169 -15.73 18.02 9.79
C ASN A 169 -16.21 19.31 10.46
N THR A 170 -15.50 19.73 11.51
CA THR A 170 -15.81 20.93 12.28
C THR A 170 -14.70 21.98 12.15
N LYS A 171 -14.59 22.88 13.12
CA LYS A 171 -13.46 23.83 13.21
C LYS A 171 -12.24 23.22 13.87
N SER A 172 -12.43 22.12 14.59
CA SER A 172 -11.39 21.37 15.28
C SER A 172 -10.85 20.29 14.36
N SER A 173 -9.86 19.53 14.82
CA SER A 173 -9.36 18.38 14.06
C SER A 173 -10.25 17.16 14.26
N GLU A 174 -10.59 16.52 13.17
CA GLU A 174 -11.12 15.17 13.11
C GLU A 174 -9.98 14.24 12.67
N TYR A 175 -9.96 13.01 13.21
CA TYR A 175 -8.92 12.03 12.89
C TYR A 175 -9.39 10.59 13.11
N SER A 176 -8.60 9.63 12.68
CA SER A 176 -8.88 8.19 12.80
C SER A 176 -10.27 7.79 12.25
N PRO A 177 -10.65 8.21 11.02
CA PRO A 177 -11.88 7.72 10.41
C PRO A 177 -11.74 6.25 10.06
N LEU A 178 -12.83 5.48 10.28
CA LEU A 178 -12.94 4.09 9.90
C LEU A 178 -14.36 3.78 9.45
N LEU A 179 -14.52 3.32 8.24
CA LEU A 179 -15.79 2.85 7.70
C LEU A 179 -16.10 1.47 8.30
N ALA A 180 -17.12 1.37 9.14
CA ALA A 180 -17.64 0.09 9.61
C ALA A 180 -18.52 -0.56 8.53
N SER A 181 -19.13 0.25 7.67
CA SER A 181 -19.86 -0.13 6.47
C SER A 181 -19.88 1.05 5.48
N LYS A 182 -20.48 0.87 4.31
CA LYS A 182 -20.69 1.98 3.36
C LYS A 182 -21.50 3.14 3.94
N ASP A 183 -22.32 2.86 4.98
CA ASP A 183 -23.27 3.80 5.57
C ASP A 183 -22.94 4.19 7.01
N GLU A 184 -21.86 3.67 7.60
CA GLU A 184 -21.46 3.97 8.97
C GLU A 184 -19.97 4.26 9.06
N MET A 185 -19.64 5.45 9.56
CA MET A 185 -18.26 5.89 9.78
C MET A 185 -18.06 6.27 11.25
N TYR A 186 -17.10 5.59 11.88
CA TYR A 186 -16.57 6.01 13.17
C TYR A 186 -15.37 6.93 12.95
N PHE A 187 -15.20 7.91 13.82
CA PHE A 187 -14.03 8.78 13.80
C PHE A 187 -13.81 9.43 15.17
N THR A 188 -12.65 9.97 15.39
CA THR A 188 -12.30 10.68 16.61
C THR A 188 -12.31 12.19 16.35
N ALA A 189 -12.85 12.96 17.27
CA ALA A 189 -12.85 14.42 17.21
C ALA A 189 -12.74 15.03 18.60
N MET A 190 -12.15 16.22 18.64
CA MET A 190 -12.15 17.08 19.82
C MET A 190 -13.20 18.18 19.60
N ARG A 191 -14.43 17.92 19.99
CA ARG A 191 -15.55 18.87 19.86
C ARG A 191 -15.79 19.59 21.16
N GLU A 192 -16.08 20.91 21.09
CA GLU A 192 -16.52 21.69 22.24
C GLU A 192 -17.83 21.14 22.79
N ASP A 193 -17.82 20.54 23.96
CA ASP A 193 -19.03 20.44 24.75
C ASP A 193 -19.52 21.86 25.05
N LYS A 194 -20.83 22.11 24.93
CA LYS A 194 -21.41 23.44 25.22
C LYS A 194 -20.85 23.94 26.52
N ILE A 195 -20.19 25.12 26.49
CA ILE A 195 -19.60 25.78 27.61
C ILE A 195 -20.62 25.78 28.74
N LYS A 196 -20.45 24.91 29.72
CA LYS A 196 -21.16 24.97 30.99
C LYS A 196 -20.37 25.95 31.86
N GLU A 197 -20.85 27.19 31.90
CA GLU A 197 -20.41 28.27 32.74
C GLU A 197 -19.07 28.96 32.39
N LEU A 198 -19.18 30.23 32.03
CA LEU A 198 -18.08 31.20 32.03
C LEU A 198 -17.49 31.26 33.44
N GLY A 199 -16.38 30.59 33.71
CA GLY A 199 -15.67 30.68 34.96
C GLY A 199 -15.11 29.39 35.54
N SER A 200 -15.42 28.23 35.04
CA SER A 200 -14.73 27.00 35.44
C SER A 200 -13.37 26.95 34.77
N ARG A 201 -12.29 26.72 35.55
CA ARG A 201 -10.92 26.54 35.04
C ARG A 201 -10.69 25.21 34.34
N ASP A 202 -11.69 24.35 34.26
CA ASP A 202 -11.66 23.02 33.68
C ASP A 202 -12.36 23.05 32.32
N ASN A 203 -11.72 23.66 31.36
CA ASN A 203 -12.02 23.39 29.95
C ASN A 203 -11.26 22.10 29.54
N ASP A 204 -11.68 20.99 30.11
CA ASP A 204 -11.17 19.66 29.73
C ASP A 204 -11.79 19.26 28.39
N TYR A 205 -11.17 19.72 27.32
CA TYR A 205 -11.48 19.22 25.97
C TYR A 205 -10.86 17.83 25.80
N HIS A 206 -11.68 16.80 25.84
CA HIS A 206 -11.23 15.45 25.55
C HIS A 206 -11.64 15.02 24.15
N SER A 207 -10.75 14.32 23.47
CA SER A 207 -11.11 13.64 22.24
C SER A 207 -12.10 12.52 22.54
N LYS A 208 -13.13 12.41 21.74
CA LYS A 208 -14.16 11.39 21.85
C LYS A 208 -14.35 10.66 20.53
N LEU A 209 -14.82 9.43 20.61
CA LEU A 209 -15.25 8.67 19.47
C LEU A 209 -16.67 9.08 19.07
N PHE A 210 -16.87 9.32 17.78
CA PHE A 210 -18.13 9.66 17.15
C PHE A 210 -18.51 8.62 16.10
N LEU A 211 -19.80 8.53 15.82
CA LEU A 211 -20.40 7.78 14.74
C LEU A 211 -21.25 8.72 13.91
N SER A 212 -21.06 8.71 12.61
CA SER A 212 -21.96 9.32 11.63
C SER A 212 -22.55 8.24 10.73
N LYS A 213 -23.79 8.42 10.32
CA LYS A 213 -24.50 7.56 9.38
C LYS A 213 -24.70 8.28 8.06
N ARG A 214 -24.76 7.52 6.98
CA ARG A 214 -25.01 8.10 5.65
C ARG A 214 -26.52 8.15 5.41
N GLY A 215 -27.00 9.35 5.12
CA GLY A 215 -28.37 9.61 4.68
C GLY A 215 -28.43 9.90 3.18
N GLU A 216 -29.58 10.32 2.67
CA GLU A 216 -29.78 10.63 1.26
C GLU A 216 -28.92 11.81 0.74
N GLU A 217 -28.58 12.76 1.63
CA GLU A 217 -27.79 13.96 1.30
C GLU A 217 -26.32 13.87 1.74
N GLY A 218 -25.79 12.69 2.00
CA GLY A 218 -24.44 12.43 2.54
C GLY A 218 -24.47 12.16 4.03
N TRP A 219 -23.35 12.38 4.72
CA TRP A 219 -23.22 12.11 6.15
C TRP A 219 -24.18 12.94 7.00
N GLU A 220 -24.78 12.31 7.99
CA GLU A 220 -25.61 12.94 9.01
C GLU A 220 -24.76 13.56 10.13
N GLU A 221 -25.41 14.33 11.00
CA GLU A 221 -24.77 14.91 12.19
C GLU A 221 -24.20 13.77 13.06
N ALA A 222 -22.91 13.85 13.36
CA ALA A 222 -22.24 12.80 14.12
C ALA A 222 -22.66 12.83 15.62
N MET A 223 -22.84 11.65 16.18
CA MET A 223 -23.18 11.44 17.58
C MET A 223 -22.03 10.75 18.31
N GLU A 224 -21.89 10.98 19.63
CA GLU A 224 -20.92 10.24 20.44
C GLU A 224 -21.20 8.73 20.37
N ALA A 225 -20.19 7.93 20.06
CA ALA A 225 -20.31 6.49 19.92
C ALA A 225 -20.01 5.76 21.24
N GLY A 226 -20.78 4.68 21.53
CA GLY A 226 -20.52 3.76 22.63
C GLY A 226 -20.72 4.32 24.05
N GLY A 227 -21.23 5.54 24.19
CA GLY A 227 -21.52 6.15 25.48
C GLY A 227 -20.34 6.10 26.45
N VAL A 228 -20.62 6.02 27.74
CA VAL A 228 -19.62 5.99 28.84
C VAL A 228 -18.72 4.74 28.82
N ASN A 229 -19.16 3.66 28.19
CA ASN A 229 -18.37 2.43 28.05
C ASN A 229 -17.13 2.67 27.19
N ILE A 230 -17.24 3.51 26.18
CA ILE A 230 -16.17 3.88 25.25
C ILE A 230 -15.61 5.26 25.63
N ASN A 231 -16.43 6.32 25.58
CA ASN A 231 -16.05 7.70 25.89
C ASN A 231 -16.08 7.97 27.38
N ARG A 232 -15.02 7.58 28.09
CA ARG A 232 -14.90 7.79 29.53
C ARG A 232 -14.46 9.22 29.83
N GLU A 233 -15.15 9.87 30.79
CA GLU A 233 -14.77 11.19 31.26
C GLU A 233 -13.34 11.23 31.81
N GLY A 234 -12.60 12.30 31.54
CA GLY A 234 -11.19 12.48 31.95
C GLY A 234 -10.17 11.77 31.05
N TYR A 235 -10.61 11.14 29.96
CA TYR A 235 -9.74 10.48 28.99
C TYR A 235 -9.95 10.98 27.58
N HIS A 236 -8.85 11.12 26.83
CA HIS A 236 -8.92 11.17 25.39
C HIS A 236 -9.16 9.75 24.86
N THR A 237 -10.27 9.54 24.19
CA THR A 237 -10.62 8.25 23.57
C THR A 237 -10.60 8.37 22.06
N GLY A 238 -9.98 7.43 21.37
CA GLY A 238 -9.95 7.43 19.91
C GLY A 238 -9.07 6.33 19.31
N ASN A 239 -8.72 6.51 18.05
CA ASN A 239 -7.89 5.58 17.29
C ASN A 239 -8.45 4.14 17.31
N ILE A 240 -9.50 3.91 16.54
CA ILE A 240 -10.20 2.63 16.58
C ILE A 240 -9.74 1.67 15.49
N SER A 241 -9.91 0.38 15.78
CA SER A 241 -9.90 -0.70 14.80
C SER A 241 -10.91 -1.77 15.22
N PHE A 242 -11.45 -2.51 14.26
CA PHE A 242 -12.35 -3.63 14.55
C PHE A 242 -11.63 -4.97 14.37
N SER A 243 -12.03 -6.00 15.16
CA SER A 243 -11.69 -7.37 14.85
C SER A 243 -12.24 -7.77 13.47
N ARG A 244 -11.68 -8.82 12.88
CA ARG A 244 -12.05 -9.26 11.52
C ARG A 244 -13.54 -9.61 11.37
N ASP A 245 -14.19 -10.05 12.43
CA ASP A 245 -15.63 -10.34 12.50
C ASP A 245 -16.49 -9.12 12.87
N GLY A 246 -15.85 -7.97 13.19
CA GLY A 246 -16.53 -6.74 13.60
C GLY A 246 -17.19 -6.80 14.98
N GLN A 247 -16.94 -7.86 15.77
CA GLN A 247 -17.57 -8.03 17.08
C GLN A 247 -16.79 -7.39 18.22
N ARG A 248 -15.53 -7.05 18.01
CA ARG A 248 -14.67 -6.36 18.99
C ARG A 248 -14.13 -5.06 18.40
N MET A 249 -14.19 -4.00 19.19
CA MET A 249 -13.54 -2.73 18.90
C MET A 249 -12.29 -2.60 19.76
N TYR A 250 -11.16 -2.35 19.13
CA TYR A 250 -9.93 -1.90 19.79
C TYR A 250 -9.81 -0.39 19.67
N PHE A 251 -9.38 0.28 20.73
CA PHE A 251 -9.21 1.73 20.75
C PHE A 251 -8.23 2.17 21.83
N THR A 252 -7.74 3.39 21.75
CA THR A 252 -6.84 3.94 22.76
C THR A 252 -7.57 4.86 23.73
N ARG A 253 -7.14 4.83 25.00
CA ARG A 253 -7.44 5.84 26.00
C ARG A 253 -6.14 6.47 26.45
N ALA A 254 -6.13 7.79 26.48
CA ALA A 254 -4.95 8.57 26.84
C ALA A 254 -5.27 9.63 27.88
N THR A 255 -4.27 9.96 28.68
CA THR A 255 -4.30 11.07 29.62
C THR A 255 -3.21 12.09 29.30
N LEU A 256 -3.45 13.35 29.61
CA LEU A 256 -2.46 14.41 29.47
C LEU A 256 -2.03 14.91 30.84
N GLU A 257 -0.77 15.28 30.99
CA GLU A 257 -0.28 16.11 32.07
C GLU A 257 -0.01 17.51 31.50
N GLY A 258 -0.89 18.46 31.82
CA GLY A 258 -0.96 19.71 31.07
C GLY A 258 -1.34 19.49 29.62
N ASN A 259 -0.45 19.87 28.68
CA ASN A 259 -0.63 19.64 27.23
C ASN A 259 0.32 18.53 26.69
N VAL A 260 0.82 17.66 27.56
CA VAL A 260 1.73 16.56 27.18
C VAL A 260 1.03 15.24 27.37
N LEU A 261 1.14 14.38 26.37
CA LEU A 261 0.67 12.99 26.47
C LEU A 261 1.46 12.27 27.57
N ASN A 262 0.77 11.87 28.63
CA ASN A 262 1.36 11.23 29.80
C ASN A 262 1.24 9.69 29.72
N GLU A 263 0.06 9.21 29.37
CA GLU A 263 -0.23 7.79 29.24
C GLU A 263 -1.14 7.58 28.03
N SER A 264 -0.91 6.50 27.30
CA SER A 264 -1.84 6.01 26.27
C SER A 264 -1.77 4.51 26.19
N LYS A 265 -2.91 3.85 26.39
CA LYS A 265 -3.05 2.41 26.43
C LYS A 265 -4.11 1.92 25.47
N LEU A 266 -3.98 0.67 25.05
CA LEU A 266 -4.92 -0.02 24.21
C LEU A 266 -6.00 -0.71 25.04
N TYR A 267 -7.25 -0.48 24.65
CA TYR A 267 -8.45 -1.07 25.25
C TYR A 267 -9.24 -1.82 24.18
N TYR A 268 -10.10 -2.71 24.63
CA TYR A 268 -11.10 -3.36 23.78
C TYR A 268 -12.49 -3.31 24.44
N SER A 269 -13.51 -3.41 23.59
CA SER A 269 -14.90 -3.56 23.96
C SER A 269 -15.59 -4.50 22.98
N ASP A 270 -16.42 -5.39 23.49
CA ASP A 270 -17.16 -6.35 22.68
C ASP A 270 -18.57 -5.82 22.37
N LYS A 271 -19.05 -6.10 21.17
CA LYS A 271 -20.39 -5.72 20.71
C LYS A 271 -21.43 -6.67 21.29
N GLY A 272 -22.37 -6.13 22.04
CA GLY A 272 -23.52 -6.87 22.56
C GLY A 272 -24.84 -6.35 21.99
N ASP A 273 -25.94 -6.97 22.39
CA ASP A 273 -27.30 -6.60 21.94
C ASP A 273 -27.69 -5.16 22.31
N GLU A 274 -27.17 -4.66 23.44
CA GLU A 274 -27.43 -3.30 23.95
C GLU A 274 -26.35 -2.28 23.56
N GLY A 275 -25.40 -2.67 22.70
CA GLY A 275 -24.27 -1.84 22.27
C GLY A 275 -22.92 -2.36 22.78
N TRP A 276 -21.95 -1.45 22.95
CA TRP A 276 -20.59 -1.80 23.34
C TRP A 276 -20.48 -2.08 24.86
N SER A 277 -19.80 -3.17 25.21
CA SER A 277 -19.53 -3.55 26.62
C SER A 277 -18.60 -2.53 27.31
N PRO A 278 -18.50 -2.55 28.65
CA PRO A 278 -17.46 -1.80 29.35
C PRO A 278 -16.06 -2.18 28.83
N ALA A 279 -15.24 -1.16 28.60
CA ALA A 279 -13.90 -1.35 28.03
C ALA A 279 -12.93 -1.99 29.03
N ASN A 280 -12.13 -2.93 28.53
CA ASN A 280 -11.04 -3.59 29.24
C ASN A 280 -9.70 -3.26 28.59
N GLU A 281 -8.63 -3.21 29.37
CA GLU A 281 -7.27 -3.12 28.82
C GLU A 281 -6.94 -4.41 28.04
N VAL A 282 -6.25 -4.25 26.90
CA VAL A 282 -5.79 -5.41 26.12
C VAL A 282 -4.65 -6.10 26.84
N PRO A 283 -4.75 -7.40 27.19
CA PRO A 283 -3.69 -8.10 27.88
C PRO A 283 -2.45 -8.31 26.99
N GLY A 284 -1.25 -8.26 27.61
CA GLY A 284 0.01 -8.61 26.97
C GLY A 284 0.69 -7.49 26.18
N ILE A 285 -0.01 -6.40 25.87
CA ILE A 285 0.51 -5.37 24.96
C ILE A 285 0.83 -4.04 25.65
N ASN A 286 0.11 -3.67 26.69
CA ASN A 286 0.28 -2.39 27.40
C ASN A 286 1.51 -2.43 28.34
N GLY A 287 2.23 -1.30 28.43
CA GLY A 287 3.42 -1.12 29.27
C GLY A 287 3.63 0.34 29.66
N ASP A 288 4.83 0.66 30.14
CA ASP A 288 5.23 2.03 30.53
C ASP A 288 5.70 2.84 29.28
N PHE A 289 4.97 2.72 28.20
CA PHE A 289 5.19 3.40 26.93
C PHE A 289 3.86 3.80 26.31
N ILE A 290 3.91 4.70 25.35
CA ILE A 290 2.73 5.17 24.65
C ILE A 290 2.34 4.17 23.55
N ILE A 291 1.06 3.77 23.53
CA ILE A 291 0.47 3.02 22.42
C ILE A 291 -0.60 3.89 21.75
N ARG A 292 -0.56 3.93 20.41
CA ARG A 292 -1.53 4.68 19.60
C ARG A 292 -1.92 3.87 18.37
N GLN A 293 -3.04 4.23 17.77
CA GLN A 293 -3.43 3.89 16.39
C GLN A 293 -3.38 2.38 16.10
N PRO A 294 -4.21 1.58 16.80
CA PRO A 294 -4.30 0.14 16.52
C PRO A 294 -4.88 -0.11 15.13
N ALA A 295 -4.42 -1.16 14.48
CA ALA A 295 -4.97 -1.69 13.23
C ALA A 295 -4.93 -3.22 13.27
N VAL A 296 -6.09 -3.86 13.22
CA VAL A 296 -6.19 -5.32 13.13
C VAL A 296 -5.81 -5.75 11.71
N GLY A 297 -5.01 -6.81 11.61
CA GLY A 297 -4.58 -7.37 10.35
C GLY A 297 -4.19 -8.82 10.45
N GLU A 298 -3.40 -9.27 9.52
CA GLU A 298 -2.90 -10.64 9.44
C GLU A 298 -1.41 -10.66 9.15
N LEU A 299 -0.70 -11.58 9.80
CA LEU A 299 0.70 -11.86 9.52
C LEU A 299 0.96 -13.36 9.78
N PHE A 300 1.69 -14.03 8.89
CA PHE A 300 1.96 -15.47 8.98
C PHE A 300 0.68 -16.35 9.13
N GLY A 301 -0.45 -15.89 8.58
CA GLY A 301 -1.74 -16.57 8.68
C GLY A 301 -2.44 -16.42 10.05
N ASN A 302 -1.89 -15.63 10.97
CA ASN A 302 -2.47 -15.34 12.28
C ASN A 302 -3.02 -13.91 12.32
N GLU A 303 -4.06 -13.69 13.12
CA GLU A 303 -4.51 -12.35 13.44
C GLU A 303 -3.44 -11.62 14.25
N VAL A 304 -3.15 -10.40 13.86
CA VAL A 304 -2.21 -9.51 14.55
C VAL A 304 -2.86 -8.14 14.76
N ILE A 305 -2.34 -7.42 15.73
CA ILE A 305 -2.63 -6.01 15.88
C ILE A 305 -1.36 -5.20 15.60
N TYR A 306 -1.43 -4.34 14.59
CA TYR A 306 -0.42 -3.32 14.33
C TYR A 306 -0.74 -2.11 15.19
N PHE A 307 0.27 -1.38 15.62
CA PHE A 307 0.09 -0.16 16.39
C PHE A 307 1.36 0.68 16.37
N VAL A 308 1.21 1.92 16.83
CA VAL A 308 2.29 2.90 16.94
C VAL A 308 2.76 2.98 18.38
N SER A 309 4.06 3.01 18.60
CA SER A 309 4.63 3.18 19.93
C SER A 309 6.00 3.87 19.93
N ASN A 310 6.31 4.50 21.07
CA ASN A 310 7.63 5.07 21.36
C ASN A 310 8.44 4.20 22.31
N MET A 311 8.30 2.88 22.23
CA MET A 311 9.07 1.93 23.06
C MET A 311 10.57 2.09 22.85
N ASP A 312 11.32 1.91 23.93
CA ASP A 312 12.77 1.90 23.88
C ASP A 312 13.30 0.84 22.88
N GLY A 313 14.30 1.22 22.12
CA GLY A 313 14.90 0.34 21.08
C GLY A 313 14.25 0.45 19.71
N GLY A 314 13.35 1.41 19.51
CA GLY A 314 12.84 1.81 18.18
C GLY A 314 13.89 2.50 17.32
N TYR A 315 13.52 2.83 16.09
CA TYR A 315 14.37 3.52 15.12
C TYR A 315 14.19 5.03 15.16
N GLY A 316 12.94 5.50 15.37
CA GLY A 316 12.56 6.91 15.36
C GLY A 316 11.97 7.40 16.68
N GLY A 317 11.05 8.34 16.58
CA GLY A 317 10.27 8.83 17.71
C GLY A 317 9.08 7.91 18.01
N TYR A 318 8.27 7.67 16.99
CA TYR A 318 7.18 6.71 16.99
C TYR A 318 7.35 5.74 15.84
N ASP A 319 7.41 4.47 16.19
CA ASP A 319 7.59 3.36 15.24
C ASP A 319 6.34 2.50 15.15
N LEU A 320 6.22 1.74 14.05
CA LEU A 320 5.22 0.70 13.88
C LEU A 320 5.68 -0.62 14.51
N TYR A 321 4.80 -1.21 15.28
CA TYR A 321 4.95 -2.51 15.92
C TYR A 321 3.77 -3.41 15.55
N TYR A 322 3.94 -4.71 15.77
CA TYR A 322 2.83 -5.65 15.77
C TYR A 322 2.91 -6.58 16.98
N ALA A 323 1.77 -7.15 17.34
CA ALA A 323 1.67 -8.26 18.29
C ALA A 323 0.70 -9.30 17.73
N THR A 324 1.02 -10.58 17.92
CA THR A 324 0.21 -11.70 17.44
C THR A 324 -0.84 -12.06 18.49
N GLN A 325 -2.05 -12.38 18.06
CA GLN A 325 -3.11 -12.81 18.96
C GLN A 325 -2.73 -14.14 19.65
N GLU A 326 -2.82 -14.16 20.98
CA GLU A 326 -2.57 -15.32 21.85
C GLU A 326 -3.73 -15.46 22.86
N GLY A 327 -4.64 -16.37 22.60
CA GLY A 327 -5.84 -16.54 23.44
C GLY A 327 -6.69 -15.28 23.50
N GLU A 328 -6.93 -14.77 24.73
CA GLU A 328 -7.70 -13.53 24.96
C GLU A 328 -6.87 -12.25 24.81
N GLY A 329 -5.56 -12.34 24.63
CA GLY A 329 -4.63 -11.23 24.55
C GLY A 329 -3.70 -11.31 23.34
N PHE A 330 -2.57 -10.64 23.46
CA PHE A 330 -1.54 -10.58 22.42
C PHE A 330 -0.15 -10.90 22.98
N SER A 331 0.73 -11.36 22.11
CA SER A 331 2.15 -11.56 22.39
C SER A 331 2.84 -10.24 22.76
N SER A 332 4.09 -10.33 23.21
CA SER A 332 4.94 -9.14 23.34
C SER A 332 5.10 -8.43 21.99
N PRO A 333 5.09 -7.09 22.00
CA PRO A 333 5.27 -6.28 20.79
C PRO A 333 6.58 -6.56 20.03
N VAL A 334 6.50 -6.57 18.70
CA VAL A 334 7.65 -6.72 17.81
C VAL A 334 7.72 -5.52 16.87
N ASN A 335 8.89 -4.87 16.81
CA ASN A 335 9.12 -3.76 15.88
C ASN A 335 9.13 -4.26 14.43
N LEU A 336 8.52 -3.52 13.49
CA LEU A 336 8.46 -3.91 12.07
C LEU A 336 9.79 -3.80 11.32
N GLY A 337 10.83 -3.26 11.96
CA GLY A 337 12.18 -3.17 11.40
C GLY A 337 12.43 -1.95 10.54
N ASP A 338 13.68 -1.80 10.10
CA ASP A 338 14.23 -0.62 9.42
C ASP A 338 13.81 -0.46 7.94
N VAL A 339 13.10 -1.44 7.40
CA VAL A 339 12.48 -1.31 6.08
C VAL A 339 11.23 -0.45 6.16
N VAL A 340 10.44 -0.61 7.23
CA VAL A 340 9.18 0.11 7.45
C VAL A 340 9.42 1.35 8.31
N ASN A 341 10.13 1.20 9.43
CA ASN A 341 10.40 2.28 10.37
C ASN A 341 11.68 3.06 10.00
N THR A 342 11.66 4.35 10.27
CA THR A 342 12.77 5.27 9.96
C THR A 342 13.30 5.95 11.22
N ASP A 343 14.20 6.90 11.07
CA ASP A 343 14.69 7.76 12.16
C ASP A 343 13.76 8.94 12.49
N LEU A 344 12.52 8.94 11.95
CA LEU A 344 11.45 9.90 12.24
C LEU A 344 10.21 9.16 12.75
N ASP A 345 9.02 9.68 12.48
CA ASP A 345 7.78 9.09 12.97
C ASP A 345 7.06 8.31 11.86
N GLU A 346 6.61 7.10 12.18
CA GLU A 346 5.64 6.32 11.42
C GLU A 346 4.33 6.24 12.20
N GLU A 347 3.22 6.52 11.51
CA GLU A 347 1.89 6.62 12.12
C GLU A 347 0.80 5.96 11.28
N SER A 348 -0.39 5.80 11.88
CA SER A 348 -1.64 5.45 11.21
C SER A 348 -1.58 4.15 10.39
N PRO A 349 -1.13 3.02 10.98
CA PRO A 349 -1.15 1.75 10.28
C PRO A 349 -2.58 1.35 9.89
N TYR A 350 -2.72 0.75 8.72
CA TYR A 350 -3.94 0.12 8.24
C TYR A 350 -3.57 -1.10 7.39
N PHE A 351 -4.22 -2.22 7.62
CA PHE A 351 -3.91 -3.46 6.92
C PHE A 351 -5.13 -3.99 6.17
N VAL A 352 -4.94 -4.30 4.91
CA VAL A 352 -5.95 -4.96 4.08
C VAL A 352 -5.26 -5.80 3.00
N ASP A 353 -5.73 -7.01 2.80
CA ASP A 353 -5.34 -7.93 1.72
C ASP A 353 -3.82 -8.05 1.51
N GLY A 354 -3.09 -8.33 2.59
CA GLY A 354 -1.62 -8.50 2.56
C GLY A 354 -0.81 -7.19 2.46
N ASN A 355 -1.48 -6.06 2.43
CA ASN A 355 -0.87 -4.75 2.30
C ASN A 355 -0.94 -3.98 3.62
N LEU A 356 0.18 -3.47 4.07
CA LEU A 356 0.26 -2.52 5.18
C LEU A 356 0.38 -1.10 4.61
N TYR A 357 -0.60 -0.27 4.93
CA TYR A 357 -0.58 1.16 4.67
C TYR A 357 -0.21 1.88 5.95
N PHE A 358 0.55 2.94 5.86
CA PHE A 358 0.95 3.76 6.99
C PHE A 358 1.38 5.14 6.53
N SER A 359 1.46 6.08 7.45
CA SER A 359 1.95 7.43 7.18
C SER A 359 3.33 7.62 7.78
N SER A 360 4.25 8.27 7.07
CA SER A 360 5.61 8.50 7.53
C SER A 360 6.12 9.89 7.14
N GLU A 361 6.88 10.52 8.04
CA GLU A 361 7.72 11.68 7.75
C GLU A 361 9.14 11.28 7.29
N GLY A 362 9.55 10.03 7.51
CA GLY A 362 10.92 9.60 7.32
C GLY A 362 11.22 9.04 5.94
N HIS A 363 10.25 8.48 5.24
CA HIS A 363 10.39 8.06 3.85
C HIS A 363 10.31 9.25 2.89
N PRO A 364 10.88 9.15 1.66
CA PRO A 364 10.80 10.24 0.67
C PRO A 364 9.35 10.59 0.31
N GLY A 365 8.84 11.66 0.92
CA GLY A 365 7.46 12.12 0.82
C GLY A 365 7.31 13.44 0.06
N ILE A 366 6.12 13.69 -0.52
CA ILE A 366 5.80 14.91 -1.27
C ILE A 366 5.31 16.04 -0.38
N GLY A 367 4.88 15.72 0.85
CA GLY A 367 4.35 16.63 1.87
C GLY A 367 5.05 16.52 3.22
N GLY A 368 4.28 16.59 4.30
CA GLY A 368 4.69 16.28 5.67
C GLY A 368 4.66 14.80 5.94
N PHE A 369 3.62 14.34 6.65
CA PHE A 369 3.27 12.92 6.63
C PHE A 369 2.68 12.54 5.28
N ASP A 370 3.25 11.56 4.65
CA ASP A 370 2.70 10.94 3.44
C ASP A 370 2.30 9.50 3.72
N ILE A 371 1.28 9.03 2.99
CA ILE A 371 0.79 7.64 3.04
C ILE A 371 1.66 6.77 2.15
N PHE A 372 2.14 5.67 2.71
CA PHE A 372 2.94 4.65 2.04
C PHE A 372 2.24 3.29 2.10
N LYS A 373 2.63 2.41 1.20
CA LYS A 373 2.20 1.02 1.13
C LYS A 373 3.42 0.12 1.16
N SER A 374 3.39 -0.93 1.98
CA SER A 374 4.35 -2.03 1.98
C SER A 374 3.62 -3.37 1.89
N GLU A 375 4.13 -4.29 1.10
CA GLU A 375 3.54 -5.60 0.85
C GLU A 375 4.30 -6.69 1.59
N TRP A 376 3.58 -7.62 2.21
CA TRP A 376 4.16 -8.79 2.84
C TRP A 376 4.30 -9.93 1.83
N ASN A 377 5.53 -10.36 1.56
CA ASN A 377 5.80 -11.44 0.61
C ASN A 377 5.88 -12.85 1.24
N GLY A 378 5.49 -12.98 2.52
CA GLY A 378 5.58 -14.22 3.29
C GLY A 378 6.85 -14.32 4.17
N SER A 379 7.81 -13.40 4.03
CA SER A 379 9.06 -13.40 4.80
C SER A 379 9.51 -12.03 5.26
N VAL A 380 9.38 -11.01 4.40
CA VAL A 380 9.79 -9.63 4.67
C VAL A 380 8.80 -8.64 4.05
N TRP A 381 8.77 -7.46 4.62
CA TRP A 381 8.07 -6.31 4.04
C TRP A 381 8.82 -5.78 2.82
N SER A 382 8.09 -5.38 1.78
CA SER A 382 8.67 -4.67 0.65
C SER A 382 9.11 -3.26 1.07
N SER A 383 10.03 -2.65 0.31
CA SER A 383 10.32 -1.22 0.49
C SER A 383 9.04 -0.40 0.32
N PRO A 384 8.75 0.54 1.24
CA PRO A 384 7.54 1.34 1.19
C PRO A 384 7.44 2.17 -0.09
N MET A 385 6.27 2.13 -0.70
CA MET A 385 5.92 2.89 -1.90
C MET A 385 4.99 4.04 -1.53
N ASN A 386 5.34 5.28 -1.90
CA ASN A 386 4.47 6.44 -1.73
C ASN A 386 3.23 6.27 -2.61
N LEU A 387 2.01 6.44 -2.05
CA LEU A 387 0.77 6.28 -2.81
C LEU A 387 0.56 7.35 -3.89
N GLY A 388 1.29 8.45 -3.80
CA GLY A 388 1.19 9.52 -4.77
C GLY A 388 -0.05 10.39 -4.64
N LYS A 389 -0.27 11.22 -5.67
CA LYS A 389 -1.45 12.10 -5.76
C LYS A 389 -2.65 11.32 -6.31
N PRO A 390 -3.87 11.58 -5.83
CA PRO A 390 -4.26 12.61 -4.88
C PRO A 390 -4.23 12.16 -3.41
N TYR A 391 -3.85 10.91 -3.11
CA TYR A 391 -3.79 10.40 -1.73
C TYR A 391 -2.91 11.32 -0.87
N ASN A 392 -1.70 11.56 -1.32
CA ASN A 392 -0.75 12.47 -0.70
C ASN A 392 -0.81 13.86 -1.32
N SER A 393 -0.64 14.87 -0.48
CA SER A 393 -0.63 16.29 -0.82
C SER A 393 0.70 16.93 -0.39
N MET A 394 0.79 18.24 -0.46
CA MET A 394 1.97 18.97 0.02
C MET A 394 2.02 19.12 1.56
N VAL A 395 0.99 18.71 2.27
CA VAL A 395 0.86 18.81 3.74
C VAL A 395 0.77 17.43 4.37
N ASP A 396 0.15 17.30 5.55
CA ASP A 396 0.05 15.99 6.23
C ASP A 396 -1.15 15.19 5.74
N ASP A 397 -0.91 13.94 5.39
CA ASP A 397 -1.92 12.97 4.96
C ASP A 397 -1.75 11.68 5.79
N LEU A 398 -2.80 11.31 6.57
CA LEU A 398 -2.74 10.21 7.52
C LEU A 398 -4.05 9.41 7.54
N TYR A 399 -4.06 8.33 8.32
CA TYR A 399 -5.23 7.48 8.59
C TYR A 399 -5.93 7.00 7.31
N TYR A 400 -5.13 6.63 6.32
CA TYR A 400 -5.67 6.01 5.13
C TYR A 400 -6.35 4.70 5.46
N SER A 401 -7.54 4.50 4.92
CA SER A 401 -8.26 3.22 4.93
C SER A 401 -8.96 3.02 3.61
N ILE A 402 -9.13 1.76 3.20
CA ILE A 402 -9.83 1.40 1.96
C ILE A 402 -10.57 0.08 2.18
N ASP A 403 -11.68 -0.12 1.49
CA ASP A 403 -12.38 -1.40 1.50
C ASP A 403 -11.55 -2.51 0.82
N LYS A 404 -11.98 -3.76 0.96
CA LYS A 404 -11.27 -4.90 0.37
C LYS A 404 -11.29 -4.88 -1.15
N GLU A 405 -12.32 -4.27 -1.72
CA GLU A 405 -12.50 -4.10 -3.15
C GLU A 405 -11.58 -3.02 -3.74
N GLY A 406 -11.06 -2.11 -2.90
CA GLY A 406 -10.15 -1.06 -3.29
C GLY A 406 -10.82 0.19 -3.89
N TYR A 407 -12.12 0.39 -3.68
CA TYR A 407 -12.90 1.45 -4.31
C TYR A 407 -13.36 2.56 -3.39
N SER A 408 -13.55 2.27 -2.10
CA SER A 408 -14.08 3.25 -1.14
C SER A 408 -13.27 3.26 0.13
N GLY A 409 -12.94 4.46 0.62
CA GLY A 409 -12.12 4.60 1.81
C GLY A 409 -12.16 5.99 2.39
N THR A 410 -11.27 6.23 3.33
CA THR A 410 -11.10 7.54 3.97
C THR A 410 -9.64 7.83 4.23
N LEU A 411 -9.32 9.09 4.37
CA LEU A 411 -8.07 9.58 4.94
C LEU A 411 -8.32 10.90 5.69
N ILE A 412 -7.38 11.34 6.49
CA ILE A 412 -7.38 12.71 6.98
C ILE A 412 -6.28 13.52 6.31
N SER A 413 -6.56 14.80 6.13
CA SER A 413 -5.59 15.73 5.60
C SER A 413 -5.87 17.15 6.11
N ASN A 414 -4.82 17.92 6.28
CA ASN A 414 -4.91 19.36 6.51
C ASN A 414 -4.71 20.18 5.22
N ARG A 415 -4.98 19.56 4.04
CA ARG A 415 -4.94 20.23 2.72
C ARG A 415 -5.98 21.33 2.59
N GLU A 416 -5.71 22.30 1.73
CA GLU A 416 -6.69 23.34 1.41
C GLU A 416 -7.97 22.75 0.78
N GLY A 417 -9.09 23.41 1.01
CA GLY A 417 -10.41 22.95 0.52
C GLY A 417 -11.25 22.20 1.54
N GLY A 418 -10.74 22.02 2.75
CA GLY A 418 -11.47 21.51 3.90
C GLY A 418 -12.47 22.52 4.49
N GLY A 419 -12.93 22.24 5.70
CA GLY A 419 -13.83 23.11 6.45
C GLY A 419 -13.23 24.47 6.85
N LYS A 420 -13.97 25.26 7.63
CA LYS A 420 -13.40 26.47 8.22
C LYS A 420 -12.45 26.10 9.34
N SER A 421 -11.17 26.27 9.10
CA SER A 421 -10.14 26.09 10.13
C SER A 421 -10.20 27.21 11.19
N LEU A 422 -9.79 26.89 12.41
CA LEU A 422 -9.71 27.87 13.51
C LEU A 422 -8.70 28.98 13.24
N LYS A 423 -7.56 28.65 12.65
CA LYS A 423 -6.49 29.60 12.30
C LYS A 423 -5.63 29.05 11.15
N GLY A 424 -5.39 29.88 10.13
CA GLY A 424 -4.59 29.50 8.97
C GLY A 424 -5.36 28.58 7.99
N LYS A 425 -4.72 28.19 6.89
CA LYS A 425 -5.35 27.38 5.85
C LYS A 425 -5.18 25.87 6.07
N THR A 426 -4.17 25.50 6.83
CA THR A 426 -3.71 24.13 7.04
C THR A 426 -3.63 23.73 8.51
N CYS A 427 -4.33 24.44 9.43
CA CYS A 427 -4.15 24.22 10.87
C CYS A 427 -4.75 22.90 11.37
N CYS A 428 -5.86 22.48 10.80
CA CYS A 428 -6.69 21.42 11.36
C CYS A 428 -6.88 20.33 10.32
N THR A 429 -6.94 19.09 10.79
CA THR A 429 -7.17 17.94 9.92
C THR A 429 -8.66 17.72 9.70
N ASP A 430 -9.05 17.48 8.47
CA ASP A 430 -10.40 17.10 8.06
C ASP A 430 -10.39 15.66 7.55
N ILE A 431 -11.52 15.00 7.64
CA ILE A 431 -11.78 13.70 7.02
C ILE A 431 -12.15 13.92 5.54
N TRP A 432 -11.49 13.16 4.69
CA TRP A 432 -11.74 13.11 3.25
C TRP A 432 -12.22 11.72 2.89
N GLU A 433 -13.30 11.65 2.14
CA GLU A 433 -13.79 10.42 1.54
C GLU A 433 -13.01 10.15 0.25
N LEU A 434 -12.53 8.94 0.14
CA LEU A 434 -11.88 8.43 -1.03
C LEU A 434 -12.87 7.58 -1.81
N SER A 435 -13.00 7.85 -3.10
CA SER A 435 -13.64 6.94 -4.03
C SER A 435 -12.75 6.75 -5.26
N LYS A 436 -12.60 5.50 -5.66
CA LYS A 436 -11.98 5.14 -6.91
C LYS A 436 -13.07 4.64 -7.84
N GLU A 437 -13.06 5.08 -9.10
CA GLU A 437 -14.00 4.55 -10.08
C GLU A 437 -13.79 3.04 -10.21
N GLU A 438 -14.87 2.29 -10.08
CA GLU A 438 -14.83 0.85 -10.27
C GLU A 438 -14.42 0.57 -11.71
N LEU A 439 -13.30 -0.11 -11.87
CA LEU A 439 -12.82 -0.50 -13.17
C LEU A 439 -13.78 -1.54 -13.74
N VAL A 440 -14.64 -1.14 -14.65
CA VAL A 440 -15.52 -2.06 -15.37
C VAL A 440 -14.73 -2.67 -16.51
N LEU A 441 -14.31 -3.90 -16.31
CA LEU A 441 -13.66 -4.70 -17.34
C LEU A 441 -14.62 -5.80 -17.76
N ASP A 442 -14.89 -5.91 -19.06
CA ASP A 442 -15.72 -6.95 -19.60
C ASP A 442 -15.10 -7.58 -20.87
N LEU A 443 -15.46 -8.81 -21.12
CA LEU A 443 -15.12 -9.53 -22.32
C LEU A 443 -16.38 -9.76 -23.14
N GLN A 444 -16.32 -9.40 -24.42
CA GLN A 444 -17.21 -9.90 -25.45
C GLN A 444 -16.49 -10.99 -26.24
N ALA A 445 -16.80 -12.25 -25.96
CA ALA A 445 -16.32 -13.36 -26.78
C ALA A 445 -17.30 -13.58 -27.95
N LEU A 446 -16.76 -13.59 -29.16
CA LEU A 446 -17.52 -13.76 -30.39
C LEU A 446 -17.14 -15.10 -31.02
N THR A 447 -18.14 -15.92 -31.37
CA THR A 447 -17.89 -17.24 -31.91
C THR A 447 -18.24 -17.31 -33.39
N PHE A 448 -17.31 -17.80 -34.21
CA PHE A 448 -17.42 -17.90 -35.65
C PHE A 448 -17.05 -19.32 -36.13
N SER A 449 -17.42 -19.61 -37.34
CA SER A 449 -16.92 -20.74 -38.15
C SER A 449 -16.89 -20.31 -39.61
N GLU A 450 -15.77 -20.50 -40.28
CA GLU A 450 -15.58 -20.08 -41.69
C GLU A 450 -15.98 -18.60 -41.93
N GLY A 451 -15.70 -17.72 -40.94
CA GLY A 451 -16.02 -16.31 -41.01
C GLY A 451 -17.50 -15.95 -40.82
N LYS A 452 -18.37 -16.91 -40.45
CA LYS A 452 -19.79 -16.70 -40.18
C LYS A 452 -20.07 -16.87 -38.68
N PRO A 453 -21.02 -16.08 -38.09
CA PRO A 453 -21.45 -16.25 -36.73
C PRO A 453 -21.87 -17.70 -36.43
N LEU A 454 -21.36 -18.30 -35.35
CA LEU A 454 -21.67 -19.64 -34.89
C LEU A 454 -22.37 -19.58 -33.54
N ASN A 455 -23.67 -19.88 -33.50
CA ASN A 455 -24.46 -19.98 -32.27
C ASN A 455 -24.32 -21.37 -31.62
N GLY A 456 -24.74 -21.49 -30.35
CA GLY A 456 -24.75 -22.75 -29.60
C GLY A 456 -23.36 -23.28 -29.25
N VAL A 457 -22.37 -22.42 -29.20
CA VAL A 457 -21.04 -22.72 -28.68
C VAL A 457 -21.09 -22.64 -27.14
N ASN A 458 -20.44 -23.58 -26.47
CA ASN A 458 -20.10 -23.42 -25.04
C ASN A 458 -18.81 -22.61 -24.94
N VAL A 459 -18.89 -21.41 -24.37
CA VAL A 459 -17.74 -20.54 -24.15
C VAL A 459 -17.39 -20.54 -22.67
N GLN A 460 -16.17 -20.92 -22.37
CA GLN A 460 -15.61 -20.93 -21.01
C GLN A 460 -14.58 -19.84 -20.86
N LEU A 461 -14.76 -18.99 -19.83
CA LEU A 461 -13.75 -18.06 -19.35
C LEU A 461 -13.08 -18.66 -18.12
N VAL A 462 -11.79 -18.88 -18.19
CA VAL A 462 -10.97 -19.47 -17.12
C VAL A 462 -10.02 -18.42 -16.56
N GLU A 463 -10.09 -18.15 -15.27
CA GLU A 463 -9.13 -17.30 -14.57
C GLU A 463 -7.79 -18.04 -14.40
N MET A 464 -6.68 -17.34 -14.58
CA MET A 464 -5.34 -17.89 -14.44
C MET A 464 -4.55 -17.11 -13.41
N THR A 465 -4.35 -17.68 -12.23
CA THR A 465 -3.53 -17.08 -11.16
C THR A 465 -2.22 -17.85 -11.05
N ASN A 466 -1.08 -17.17 -11.26
CA ASN A 466 0.24 -17.81 -11.25
C ASN A 466 0.28 -19.10 -12.12
N ASN A 467 -0.35 -19.06 -13.28
CA ASN A 467 -0.55 -20.19 -14.20
C ASN A 467 -1.27 -21.42 -13.59
N THR A 468 -2.01 -21.22 -12.50
CA THR A 468 -2.94 -22.23 -11.98
C THR A 468 -4.34 -21.87 -12.47
N LEU A 469 -5.10 -22.87 -12.92
CA LEU A 469 -6.50 -22.69 -13.27
C LEU A 469 -7.29 -22.32 -12.02
N GLY A 470 -7.94 -21.16 -12.10
CA GLY A 470 -8.85 -20.66 -11.10
C GLY A 470 -10.30 -20.98 -11.42
N LEU A 471 -11.18 -20.03 -11.11
CA LEU A 471 -12.61 -20.15 -11.36
C LEU A 471 -12.88 -20.22 -12.87
N THR A 472 -13.78 -21.12 -13.25
CA THR A 472 -14.29 -21.22 -14.64
C THR A 472 -15.73 -20.72 -14.65
N ASN A 473 -16.00 -19.80 -15.57
CA ASN A 473 -17.35 -19.31 -15.86
C ASN A 473 -17.70 -19.76 -17.28
N ASP A 474 -18.75 -20.56 -17.44
CA ASP A 474 -19.17 -21.09 -18.72
C ASP A 474 -20.56 -20.58 -19.13
N LYS A 475 -20.73 -20.34 -20.41
CA LYS A 475 -21.99 -19.89 -21.02
C LYS A 475 -22.23 -20.60 -22.33
N THR A 476 -23.49 -21.02 -22.53
CA THR A 476 -23.96 -21.50 -23.83
C THR A 476 -25.14 -20.64 -24.27
N ASN A 477 -25.17 -20.28 -25.54
CA ASN A 477 -26.26 -19.49 -26.09
C ASN A 477 -26.64 -20.00 -27.51
N GLU A 478 -27.81 -20.60 -27.59
CA GLU A 478 -28.33 -21.14 -28.87
C GLU A 478 -28.81 -20.04 -29.83
N ALA A 479 -29.13 -18.85 -29.30
CA ALA A 479 -29.69 -17.76 -30.07
C ALA A 479 -28.63 -16.72 -30.51
N SER A 480 -27.42 -16.77 -29.96
CA SER A 480 -26.40 -15.75 -30.19
C SER A 480 -25.00 -16.36 -30.28
N HIS A 481 -24.12 -15.67 -30.98
CA HIS A 481 -22.71 -15.92 -31.08
C HIS A 481 -21.88 -14.96 -30.19
N ILE A 482 -22.55 -14.14 -29.35
CA ILE A 482 -21.93 -13.14 -28.50
C ILE A 482 -22.10 -13.55 -27.04
N PHE A 483 -21.02 -13.54 -26.30
CA PHE A 483 -20.95 -13.92 -24.89
C PHE A 483 -20.25 -12.82 -24.10
N GLY A 484 -20.94 -12.23 -23.11
CA GLY A 484 -20.37 -11.23 -22.23
C GLY A 484 -19.93 -11.87 -20.90
N PHE A 485 -18.74 -11.54 -20.44
CA PHE A 485 -18.19 -11.97 -19.15
C PHE A 485 -17.60 -10.76 -18.40
N PRO A 486 -17.91 -10.58 -17.11
CA PRO A 486 -17.20 -9.63 -16.30
C PRO A 486 -15.76 -10.12 -16.05
N LEU A 487 -14.83 -9.20 -16.03
CA LEU A 487 -13.41 -9.48 -15.78
C LEU A 487 -12.94 -8.78 -14.49
N LYS A 488 -11.93 -9.35 -13.85
CA LYS A 488 -11.20 -8.73 -12.75
C LYS A 488 -9.96 -8.01 -13.28
N SER A 489 -9.50 -6.97 -12.60
CA SER A 489 -8.21 -6.34 -12.86
C SER A 489 -7.05 -7.25 -12.48
N GLU A 490 -5.86 -6.99 -13.01
CA GLU A 490 -4.61 -7.69 -12.70
C GLU A 490 -4.71 -9.22 -12.82
N MET A 491 -5.49 -9.73 -13.81
CA MET A 491 -5.77 -11.14 -13.99
C MET A 491 -5.44 -11.59 -15.43
N ALA A 492 -4.90 -12.80 -15.56
CA ALA A 492 -4.77 -13.48 -16.83
C ALA A 492 -5.97 -14.40 -17.06
N TYR A 493 -6.41 -14.52 -18.30
CA TYR A 493 -7.57 -15.28 -18.71
C TYR A 493 -7.30 -16.20 -19.91
N MET A 494 -8.00 -17.31 -19.94
CA MET A 494 -8.11 -18.18 -21.08
C MET A 494 -9.59 -18.31 -21.48
N VAL A 495 -9.89 -18.07 -22.75
CA VAL A 495 -11.23 -18.25 -23.32
C VAL A 495 -11.21 -19.49 -24.21
N ILE A 496 -12.13 -20.40 -23.98
CA ILE A 496 -12.23 -21.66 -24.69
C ILE A 496 -13.62 -21.74 -25.31
N GLY A 497 -13.68 -21.88 -26.61
CA GLY A 497 -14.92 -22.15 -27.36
C GLY A 497 -15.00 -23.62 -27.76
N SER A 498 -16.06 -24.32 -27.39
CA SER A 498 -16.29 -25.71 -27.75
C SER A 498 -17.71 -25.96 -28.23
N LYS A 499 -17.85 -26.78 -29.27
CA LYS A 499 -19.14 -27.22 -29.82
C LYS A 499 -19.00 -28.59 -30.43
N GLU A 500 -20.03 -29.43 -30.27
CA GLU A 500 -20.04 -30.75 -30.91
C GLU A 500 -19.96 -30.61 -32.45
N GLY A 501 -19.08 -31.37 -33.06
CA GLY A 501 -18.81 -31.30 -34.51
C GLY A 501 -17.82 -30.20 -34.92
N PHE A 502 -17.21 -29.48 -33.98
CA PHE A 502 -16.22 -28.44 -34.25
C PHE A 502 -14.93 -28.70 -33.47
N ILE A 503 -13.84 -28.17 -33.98
CA ILE A 503 -12.55 -28.14 -33.30
C ILE A 503 -12.60 -27.03 -32.24
N THR A 504 -12.23 -27.34 -31.00
CA THR A 504 -12.14 -26.37 -29.91
C THR A 504 -11.10 -25.28 -30.23
N ASP A 505 -11.47 -24.02 -30.07
CA ASP A 505 -10.56 -22.89 -30.17
C ASP A 505 -10.30 -22.28 -28.78
N THR A 506 -9.08 -21.76 -28.58
CA THR A 506 -8.63 -21.24 -27.28
C THR A 506 -7.77 -20.00 -27.45
N LEU A 507 -8.09 -18.95 -26.74
CA LEU A 507 -7.35 -17.68 -26.72
C LEU A 507 -6.94 -17.32 -25.31
N GLN A 508 -5.85 -16.56 -25.16
CA GLN A 508 -5.38 -16.04 -23.90
C GLN A 508 -5.22 -14.52 -23.99
N PHE A 509 -5.56 -13.84 -22.91
CA PHE A 509 -5.33 -12.41 -22.74
C PHE A 509 -5.21 -12.10 -21.24
N ASN A 510 -4.88 -10.85 -20.91
CA ASN A 510 -4.80 -10.43 -19.52
C ASN A 510 -5.32 -8.98 -19.35
N THR A 511 -5.63 -8.63 -18.11
CA THR A 511 -6.06 -7.29 -17.69
C THR A 511 -4.97 -6.60 -16.87
N VAL A 512 -3.74 -7.12 -16.88
CA VAL A 512 -2.62 -6.57 -16.11
C VAL A 512 -2.24 -5.19 -16.63
N GLY A 513 -2.15 -4.21 -15.71
CA GLY A 513 -1.80 -2.84 -16.02
C GLY A 513 -2.89 -2.03 -16.74
N ILE A 514 -4.12 -2.56 -16.82
CA ILE A 514 -5.27 -1.81 -17.35
C ILE A 514 -5.79 -0.89 -16.26
N THR A 515 -5.79 0.41 -16.50
CA THR A 515 -6.19 1.46 -15.54
C THR A 515 -7.48 2.17 -15.92
N THR A 516 -8.09 1.84 -17.06
CA THR A 516 -9.37 2.43 -17.51
C THR A 516 -10.37 1.34 -17.85
N SER A 517 -11.66 1.60 -17.60
CA SER A 517 -12.75 0.70 -17.97
C SER A 517 -12.66 0.32 -19.44
N THR A 518 -12.53 -0.98 -19.71
CA THR A 518 -12.21 -1.51 -21.03
C THR A 518 -13.06 -2.73 -21.35
N SER A 519 -13.67 -2.73 -22.53
CA SER A 519 -14.32 -3.91 -23.09
C SER A 519 -13.37 -4.60 -24.04
N PHE A 520 -13.04 -5.87 -23.75
CA PHE A 520 -12.21 -6.72 -24.59
C PHE A 520 -13.08 -7.45 -25.60
N GLU A 521 -12.66 -7.52 -26.86
CA GLU A 521 -13.28 -8.35 -27.86
C GLU A 521 -12.33 -9.50 -28.22
N GLN A 522 -12.81 -10.74 -28.09
CA GLN A 522 -12.06 -11.93 -28.45
C GLN A 522 -12.87 -12.77 -29.44
N LYS A 523 -12.24 -13.18 -30.54
CA LYS A 523 -12.88 -13.98 -31.60
C LYS A 523 -12.38 -15.40 -31.55
N LEU A 524 -13.30 -16.30 -31.27
CA LEU A 524 -13.10 -17.74 -31.36
C LEU A 524 -13.59 -18.27 -32.73
N ASP A 525 -12.72 -18.89 -33.49
CA ASP A 525 -13.05 -19.42 -34.81
C ASP A 525 -12.97 -20.95 -34.77
N LEU A 526 -14.14 -21.57 -34.69
CA LEU A 526 -14.27 -23.03 -34.54
C LEU A 526 -14.44 -23.66 -35.90
N ASP A 527 -13.41 -24.31 -36.39
CA ASP A 527 -13.47 -25.09 -37.66
C ASP A 527 -14.32 -26.34 -37.48
N PRO A 528 -15.17 -26.67 -38.45
CA PRO A 528 -15.88 -27.96 -38.42
C PRO A 528 -14.89 -29.12 -38.37
N VAL A 529 -15.16 -30.12 -37.55
CA VAL A 529 -14.41 -31.38 -37.59
C VAL A 529 -14.61 -31.98 -38.98
N PRO A 530 -13.55 -32.23 -39.74
CA PRO A 530 -13.66 -32.89 -41.02
C PRO A 530 -14.49 -34.18 -40.89
N PRO A 531 -15.43 -34.45 -41.81
CA PRO A 531 -16.20 -35.70 -41.76
C PRO A 531 -15.22 -36.87 -41.66
N PRO A 532 -15.51 -37.86 -40.80
CA PRO A 532 -14.62 -39.01 -40.66
C PRO A 532 -14.43 -39.63 -42.05
N PRO A 533 -13.19 -39.93 -42.44
CA PRO A 533 -12.95 -40.67 -43.68
C PRO A 533 -13.78 -41.96 -43.64
N PRO A 534 -14.34 -42.38 -44.73
CA PRO A 534 -15.13 -43.61 -44.79
C PRO A 534 -14.31 -44.75 -44.17
N VAL A 535 -14.96 -45.49 -43.32
CA VAL A 535 -14.51 -46.54 -42.40
C VAL A 535 -13.36 -47.38 -42.93
N VAL A 536 -12.40 -47.65 -42.03
CA VAL A 536 -11.34 -48.65 -42.00
C VAL A 536 -9.99 -48.15 -42.53
N GLU A 537 -9.31 -47.36 -41.69
CA GLU A 537 -7.86 -47.52 -41.66
C GLU A 537 -7.47 -47.79 -40.19
N GLU A 538 -6.77 -48.88 -39.98
CA GLU A 538 -6.09 -49.19 -38.73
C GLU A 538 -5.19 -47.99 -38.34
N PRO A 539 -5.04 -47.68 -37.05
CA PRO A 539 -4.21 -46.55 -36.64
C PRO A 539 -2.81 -46.72 -37.23
N VAL A 540 -2.41 -45.76 -38.06
CA VAL A 540 -1.08 -45.78 -38.69
C VAL A 540 -0.09 -45.35 -37.62
N TYR A 541 0.78 -46.28 -37.26
CA TYR A 541 1.91 -45.99 -36.35
C TYR A 541 3.13 -45.64 -37.17
N GLU A 542 3.87 -44.62 -36.73
CA GLU A 542 5.22 -44.34 -37.21
C GLU A 542 6.21 -44.89 -36.19
N GLU A 543 7.24 -45.55 -36.73
CA GLU A 543 8.33 -46.08 -35.91
C GLU A 543 9.41 -45.01 -35.77
N TYR A 544 9.74 -44.70 -34.52
CA TYR A 544 10.80 -43.77 -34.17
C TYR A 544 11.95 -44.52 -33.52
N THR A 545 13.13 -44.29 -34.03
CA THR A 545 14.36 -44.94 -33.54
C THR A 545 14.95 -44.15 -32.35
N ALA A 546 15.71 -44.84 -31.53
CA ALA A 546 16.43 -44.18 -30.43
C ALA A 546 17.34 -43.08 -30.95
N ASN A 547 17.45 -41.99 -30.21
CA ASN A 547 18.18 -40.74 -30.48
C ASN A 547 17.55 -39.80 -31.55
N GLU A 548 16.43 -40.13 -32.15
CA GLU A 548 15.67 -39.18 -32.96
C GLU A 548 14.81 -38.29 -32.08
N PRO A 549 14.83 -36.95 -32.29
CA PRO A 549 13.98 -36.05 -31.55
C PRO A 549 12.52 -36.16 -32.02
N ILE A 550 11.61 -36.29 -31.06
CA ILE A 550 10.17 -36.43 -31.30
C ILE A 550 9.51 -35.18 -30.71
N GLU A 551 8.85 -34.42 -31.56
CA GLU A 551 8.17 -33.19 -31.12
C GLU A 551 6.74 -33.52 -30.70
N LEU A 552 6.39 -33.13 -29.43
CA LEU A 552 5.03 -33.16 -28.94
C LEU A 552 4.28 -31.89 -29.37
N GLY A 553 3.07 -32.04 -29.93
CA GLY A 553 2.38 -31.01 -30.70
C GLY A 553 2.01 -29.76 -29.94
N ASN A 554 1.79 -29.85 -28.63
CA ASN A 554 1.13 -28.80 -27.85
C ASN A 554 1.72 -28.57 -26.48
N ILE A 555 3.04 -28.67 -26.27
CA ILE A 555 3.65 -28.25 -25.01
C ILE A 555 3.93 -26.77 -25.09
N PHE A 556 3.01 -25.98 -24.54
CA PHE A 556 3.08 -24.53 -24.51
C PHE A 556 3.50 -24.02 -23.16
N TYR A 557 4.15 -22.84 -23.13
CA TYR A 557 4.53 -22.08 -21.98
C TYR A 557 4.11 -20.62 -22.19
N ASP A 558 3.82 -19.91 -21.14
CA ASP A 558 3.56 -18.48 -21.23
C ASP A 558 4.78 -17.68 -21.69
N PHE A 559 4.55 -16.46 -22.13
CA PHE A 559 5.65 -15.57 -22.50
C PHE A 559 6.56 -15.38 -21.29
N ASP A 560 7.85 -15.65 -21.51
CA ASP A 560 8.90 -15.56 -20.48
C ASP A 560 8.73 -16.49 -19.26
N ASP A 561 7.83 -17.46 -19.29
CA ASP A 561 7.59 -18.42 -18.22
C ASP A 561 7.92 -19.86 -18.62
N ALA A 562 8.09 -20.70 -17.61
CA ALA A 562 8.45 -22.12 -17.75
C ALA A 562 7.36 -23.06 -17.24
N LYS A 563 6.22 -22.56 -16.77
CA LYS A 563 5.16 -23.39 -16.22
C LYS A 563 4.32 -24.04 -17.30
N ILE A 564 3.98 -25.32 -17.09
CA ILE A 564 3.15 -26.10 -18.03
C ILE A 564 1.73 -25.53 -18.03
N LEU A 565 1.22 -25.24 -19.22
CA LEU A 565 -0.16 -24.82 -19.41
C LEU A 565 -1.10 -26.04 -19.51
N PRO A 566 -2.37 -25.93 -19.10
CA PRO A 566 -3.32 -27.02 -19.20
C PRO A 566 -3.52 -27.56 -20.62
N ALA A 567 -3.39 -26.71 -21.62
CA ALA A 567 -3.42 -27.13 -23.04
C ALA A 567 -2.30 -28.11 -23.39
N SER A 568 -1.21 -28.15 -22.61
CA SER A 568 -0.08 -29.08 -22.79
C SER A 568 -0.29 -30.41 -22.07
N GLU A 569 -1.24 -30.50 -21.15
CA GLU A 569 -1.47 -31.72 -20.37
C GLU A 569 -1.81 -32.94 -21.20
N PRO A 570 -2.64 -32.88 -22.26
CA PRO A 570 -2.93 -34.06 -23.08
C PRO A 570 -1.69 -34.70 -23.71
N ASP A 571 -0.71 -33.91 -24.14
CA ASP A 571 0.50 -34.43 -24.76
C ASP A 571 1.48 -34.97 -23.71
N LEU A 572 1.54 -34.33 -22.54
CA LEU A 572 2.32 -34.83 -21.41
C LEU A 572 1.70 -36.11 -20.81
N ILE A 573 0.35 -36.21 -20.77
CA ILE A 573 -0.35 -37.46 -20.42
C ILE A 573 0.03 -38.57 -21.42
N TYR A 574 -0.02 -38.27 -22.72
CA TYR A 574 0.37 -39.22 -23.73
C TYR A 574 1.82 -39.68 -23.61
N LEU A 575 2.74 -38.76 -23.34
CA LEU A 575 4.15 -39.11 -23.07
C LEU A 575 4.28 -39.98 -21.82
N ALA A 576 3.53 -39.69 -20.74
CA ALA A 576 3.52 -40.55 -19.56
C ALA A 576 2.98 -41.96 -19.87
N GLU A 577 1.90 -42.06 -20.64
CA GLU A 577 1.34 -43.35 -21.11
C GLU A 577 2.38 -44.12 -21.94
N LEU A 578 3.09 -43.44 -22.84
CA LEU A 578 4.14 -44.02 -23.66
C LEU A 578 5.30 -44.53 -22.77
N MET A 579 5.74 -43.76 -21.80
CA MET A 579 6.78 -44.15 -20.85
C MET A 579 6.34 -45.33 -19.94
N ASN A 580 5.06 -45.43 -19.63
CA ASN A 580 4.50 -46.57 -18.90
C ASN A 580 4.41 -47.82 -19.78
N LYS A 581 4.07 -47.67 -21.09
CA LYS A 581 4.06 -48.74 -22.04
C LYS A 581 5.47 -49.34 -22.28
N TYR A 582 6.52 -48.51 -22.16
CA TYR A 582 7.90 -48.89 -22.30
C TYR A 582 8.67 -48.63 -20.99
N PRO A 583 8.63 -49.53 -19.99
CA PRO A 583 9.17 -49.27 -18.65
C PRO A 583 10.68 -48.99 -18.60
N ASP A 584 11.44 -49.54 -19.55
CA ASP A 584 12.91 -49.34 -19.64
C ASP A 584 13.29 -48.07 -20.43
N MET A 585 12.34 -47.36 -20.98
CA MET A 585 12.58 -46.17 -21.78
C MET A 585 13.09 -45.04 -20.90
N VAL A 586 14.25 -44.51 -21.22
CA VAL A 586 14.82 -43.27 -20.66
C VAL A 586 14.85 -42.23 -21.77
N ILE A 587 14.34 -41.07 -21.48
CA ILE A 587 14.25 -39.95 -22.43
C ILE A 587 15.14 -38.78 -22.05
N GLU A 588 15.62 -38.05 -23.05
CA GLU A 588 16.02 -36.68 -22.92
C GLU A 588 14.81 -35.82 -23.33
N LEU A 589 14.31 -35.01 -22.39
CA LEU A 589 13.23 -34.06 -22.62
C LEU A 589 13.85 -32.69 -22.84
N SER A 590 13.80 -32.17 -24.03
CA SER A 590 14.51 -30.96 -24.44
C SER A 590 13.56 -29.83 -24.80
N SER A 591 13.91 -28.61 -24.35
CA SER A 591 13.17 -27.42 -24.72
C SER A 591 14.06 -26.39 -25.42
N HIS A 592 13.44 -25.64 -26.33
CA HIS A 592 14.11 -24.68 -27.20
C HIS A 592 13.40 -23.33 -27.15
N THR A 593 14.14 -22.25 -27.38
CA THR A 593 13.61 -20.93 -27.60
C THR A 593 13.84 -20.47 -29.04
N ASP A 594 13.20 -19.39 -29.42
CA ASP A 594 13.62 -18.64 -30.60
C ASP A 594 14.90 -17.83 -30.29
N SER A 595 15.33 -17.01 -31.24
CA SER A 595 16.52 -16.16 -31.15
C SER A 595 16.25 -14.78 -30.53
N GLN A 596 15.03 -14.53 -30.03
CA GLN A 596 14.72 -13.24 -29.40
C GLN A 596 15.28 -13.21 -27.97
N GLY A 597 16.05 -12.15 -27.65
CA GLY A 597 16.65 -11.95 -26.34
C GLY A 597 18.13 -12.35 -26.26
N LEU A 598 18.64 -12.42 -25.03
CA LEU A 598 20.03 -12.79 -24.78
C LEU A 598 20.19 -14.31 -24.76
N SER A 599 21.20 -14.84 -25.47
CA SER A 599 21.46 -16.28 -25.57
C SER A 599 21.60 -16.97 -24.21
N GLY A 600 22.29 -16.32 -23.25
CA GLY A 600 22.41 -16.85 -21.89
C GLY A 600 21.08 -16.87 -21.12
N TYR A 601 20.18 -15.97 -21.41
CA TYR A 601 18.82 -15.96 -20.89
C TYR A 601 17.98 -17.07 -21.51
N ASN A 602 17.99 -17.19 -22.85
CA ASN A 602 17.30 -18.23 -23.61
C ASN A 602 17.71 -19.63 -23.18
N LYS A 603 19.00 -19.83 -22.88
CA LYS A 603 19.50 -21.08 -22.32
C LYS A 603 18.88 -21.40 -20.96
N LYS A 604 18.78 -20.42 -20.06
CA LYS A 604 18.16 -20.60 -18.74
C LYS A 604 16.65 -20.81 -18.82
N LEU A 605 15.96 -20.08 -19.69
CA LEU A 605 14.50 -20.19 -19.88
C LEU A 605 14.14 -21.58 -20.41
N SER A 606 14.83 -22.05 -21.46
CA SER A 606 14.60 -23.39 -22.00
C SER A 606 14.89 -24.50 -20.98
N GLN A 607 15.94 -24.34 -20.16
CA GLN A 607 16.21 -25.29 -19.08
C GLN A 607 15.05 -25.35 -18.08
N ARG A 608 14.57 -24.20 -17.61
CA ARG A 608 13.41 -24.17 -16.70
C ARG A 608 12.17 -24.85 -17.30
N ARG A 609 11.94 -24.67 -18.61
CA ARG A 609 10.83 -25.30 -19.33
C ARG A 609 10.95 -26.82 -19.37
N ALA A 610 12.14 -27.32 -19.71
CA ALA A 610 12.41 -28.76 -19.70
C ALA A 610 12.25 -29.36 -18.30
N THR A 611 12.75 -28.67 -17.28
CA THR A 611 12.59 -29.07 -15.87
C THR A 611 11.13 -29.10 -15.44
N SER A 612 10.33 -28.09 -15.79
CA SER A 612 8.90 -28.06 -15.46
C SER A 612 8.12 -29.21 -16.11
N ALA A 613 8.44 -29.56 -17.34
CA ALA A 613 7.82 -30.71 -18.00
C ALA A 613 8.22 -32.06 -17.37
N LYS A 614 9.48 -32.19 -16.96
CA LYS A 614 9.98 -33.33 -16.18
C LYS A 614 9.24 -33.45 -14.85
N ASP A 615 9.19 -32.35 -14.07
CA ASP A 615 8.54 -32.33 -12.75
C ASP A 615 7.05 -32.72 -12.87
N TRP A 616 6.39 -32.27 -13.92
CA TRP A 616 5.00 -32.65 -14.22
C TRP A 616 4.83 -34.16 -14.42
N LEU A 617 5.74 -34.81 -15.19
CA LEU A 617 5.75 -36.24 -15.42
C LEU A 617 6.09 -37.04 -14.14
N VAL A 618 7.05 -36.56 -13.36
CA VAL A 618 7.45 -37.18 -12.08
C VAL A 618 6.28 -37.15 -11.07
N GLN A 619 5.56 -36.03 -10.96
CA GLN A 619 4.36 -35.94 -10.12
C GLN A 619 3.27 -36.94 -10.52
N ARG A 620 3.28 -37.46 -11.76
CA ARG A 620 2.33 -38.47 -12.25
C ARG A 620 2.92 -39.88 -12.25
N GLY A 621 4.01 -40.09 -11.53
CA GLY A 621 4.55 -41.41 -11.23
C GLY A 621 5.67 -41.89 -12.15
N ILE A 622 6.13 -41.08 -13.09
CA ILE A 622 7.32 -41.43 -13.88
C ILE A 622 8.56 -41.24 -13.01
N VAL A 623 9.42 -42.26 -12.95
CA VAL A 623 10.64 -42.24 -12.13
C VAL A 623 11.60 -41.15 -12.62
N ASP A 624 12.07 -40.27 -11.75
CA ASP A 624 12.92 -39.11 -12.06
C ASP A 624 14.16 -39.47 -12.91
N THR A 625 14.82 -40.59 -12.59
CA THR A 625 16.03 -41.06 -13.30
C THR A 625 15.79 -41.48 -14.74
N ARG A 626 14.52 -41.62 -15.18
CA ARG A 626 14.13 -41.94 -16.54
C ARG A 626 13.98 -40.71 -17.44
N ILE A 627 14.15 -39.48 -16.88
CA ILE A 627 13.99 -38.22 -17.62
C ILE A 627 15.21 -37.35 -17.43
N GLN A 628 15.94 -37.09 -18.51
CA GLN A 628 17.02 -36.12 -18.58
C GLN A 628 16.47 -34.81 -19.14
N ASP A 629 16.35 -33.76 -18.32
CA ASP A 629 15.82 -32.47 -18.77
C ASP A 629 16.94 -31.56 -19.31
N VAL A 630 16.82 -31.09 -20.55
CA VAL A 630 17.82 -30.30 -21.23
C VAL A 630 17.22 -29.07 -21.90
N GLY A 631 17.70 -27.89 -21.53
CA GLY A 631 17.36 -26.67 -22.26
C GLY A 631 18.41 -26.31 -23.30
N TYR A 632 18.07 -26.28 -24.57
CA TYR A 632 19.01 -25.91 -25.63
C TYR A 632 19.04 -24.40 -25.95
N GLY A 633 18.10 -23.62 -25.45
CA GLY A 633 17.98 -22.19 -25.80
C GLY A 633 17.77 -22.04 -27.31
N GLU A 634 18.45 -21.11 -27.91
CA GLU A 634 18.42 -20.78 -29.33
C GLU A 634 19.51 -21.51 -30.13
N THR A 635 20.20 -22.51 -29.58
CA THR A 635 21.32 -23.16 -30.25
C THR A 635 20.91 -24.13 -31.38
N GLN A 636 19.62 -24.47 -31.43
CA GLN A 636 19.05 -25.40 -32.40
C GLN A 636 17.85 -24.80 -33.12
N ILE A 637 18.07 -23.66 -33.78
CA ILE A 637 17.07 -22.97 -34.62
C ILE A 637 16.82 -23.85 -35.86
N ARG A 638 15.53 -24.04 -36.22
CA ARG A 638 15.12 -24.91 -37.35
C ARG A 638 14.85 -24.16 -38.66
N ASN A 639 14.80 -22.82 -38.62
CA ASN A 639 14.56 -21.96 -39.77
C ASN A 639 15.62 -20.85 -39.88
N GLN A 640 15.40 -19.87 -40.75
CA GLN A 640 16.33 -18.75 -40.98
C GLN A 640 16.37 -17.72 -39.83
N CYS A 641 15.50 -17.83 -38.82
CA CYS A 641 15.33 -16.82 -37.75
C CYS A 641 16.41 -16.90 -36.67
N VAL A 642 17.66 -16.79 -37.07
CA VAL A 642 18.82 -16.70 -36.19
C VAL A 642 19.03 -15.26 -35.71
N ASN A 643 19.89 -15.04 -34.71
CA ASN A 643 20.21 -13.71 -34.19
C ASN A 643 20.60 -12.72 -35.31
N GLY A 644 19.90 -11.58 -35.33
CA GLY A 644 20.11 -10.51 -36.31
C GLY A 644 19.25 -10.64 -37.58
N VAL A 645 18.48 -11.69 -37.72
CA VAL A 645 17.51 -11.85 -38.81
C VAL A 645 16.13 -11.39 -38.32
N LYS A 646 15.48 -10.52 -39.07
CA LYS A 646 14.12 -10.10 -38.79
C LYS A 646 13.12 -11.14 -39.30
N CYS A 647 12.34 -11.73 -38.42
CA CYS A 647 11.29 -12.69 -38.71
C CYS A 647 9.96 -12.24 -38.10
N GLU A 648 8.88 -12.79 -38.63
CA GLU A 648 7.54 -12.64 -38.04
C GLU A 648 7.36 -13.58 -36.83
N ASP A 649 6.38 -13.31 -35.96
CA ASP A 649 6.19 -14.06 -34.71
C ASP A 649 5.89 -15.56 -34.97
N ASP A 650 5.16 -15.86 -36.02
CA ASP A 650 4.87 -17.26 -36.42
C ASP A 650 6.14 -18.03 -36.83
N GLU A 651 7.09 -17.35 -37.45
CA GLU A 651 8.39 -17.95 -37.81
C GLU A 651 9.24 -18.18 -36.55
N HIS A 652 9.20 -17.24 -35.60
CA HIS A 652 9.83 -17.40 -34.29
C HIS A 652 9.16 -18.52 -33.48
N ARG A 653 7.83 -18.63 -33.52
CA ARG A 653 7.05 -19.68 -32.84
C ARG A 653 7.48 -21.09 -33.24
N TYR A 654 7.89 -21.29 -34.47
CA TYR A 654 8.38 -22.60 -34.96
C TYR A 654 9.61 -23.11 -34.19
N ASN A 655 10.40 -22.19 -33.61
CA ASN A 655 11.57 -22.51 -32.81
C ASN A 655 11.26 -22.72 -31.32
N ARG A 656 10.15 -22.18 -30.80
CA ARG A 656 9.69 -22.36 -29.43
C ARG A 656 8.97 -23.70 -29.29
N ARG A 657 9.71 -24.77 -28.96
CA ARG A 657 9.21 -26.14 -28.92
C ARG A 657 9.77 -26.92 -27.74
N THR A 658 9.07 -27.99 -27.38
CA THR A 658 9.56 -29.04 -26.47
C THR A 658 9.46 -30.37 -27.19
N GLU A 659 10.52 -31.14 -27.15
CA GLU A 659 10.66 -32.44 -27.82
C GLU A 659 11.30 -33.45 -26.87
N PHE A 660 11.14 -34.74 -27.15
CA PHE A 660 11.85 -35.77 -26.42
C PHE A 660 12.57 -36.71 -27.39
N LYS A 661 13.63 -37.33 -26.93
CA LYS A 661 14.30 -38.43 -27.66
C LYS A 661 14.62 -39.55 -26.68
N ILE A 662 14.60 -40.78 -27.19
CA ILE A 662 14.96 -41.95 -26.39
C ILE A 662 16.47 -42.04 -26.31
N VAL A 663 17.03 -41.99 -25.08
CA VAL A 663 18.48 -42.08 -24.84
C VAL A 663 18.92 -43.41 -24.28
N ALA A 664 17.99 -44.22 -23.75
CA ALA A 664 18.21 -45.58 -23.33
C ALA A 664 16.88 -46.35 -23.30
N GLY A 665 16.94 -47.66 -23.42
CA GLY A 665 15.78 -48.55 -23.42
C GLY A 665 15.48 -49.11 -24.82
N PRO A 666 14.25 -49.03 -25.34
CA PRO A 666 13.89 -49.61 -26.62
C PRO A 666 14.63 -48.95 -27.80
N THR A 667 15.07 -49.73 -28.77
CA THR A 667 15.77 -49.26 -29.98
C THR A 667 14.82 -48.48 -30.90
N SER A 668 13.53 -48.79 -30.83
CA SER A 668 12.46 -48.05 -31.52
C SER A 668 11.16 -48.14 -30.73
N ILE A 669 10.27 -47.18 -30.96
CA ILE A 669 8.90 -47.15 -30.45
C ILE A 669 7.93 -46.82 -31.55
N GLN A 670 6.70 -47.29 -31.39
CA GLN A 670 5.61 -46.95 -32.31
C GLN A 670 4.75 -45.83 -31.69
N ILE A 671 4.67 -44.74 -32.40
CA ILE A 671 3.85 -43.59 -32.03
C ILE A 671 2.71 -43.45 -33.03
N GLU A 672 1.50 -43.25 -32.54
CA GLU A 672 0.35 -43.01 -33.38
C GLU A 672 0.53 -41.69 -34.14
N LYS A 673 0.52 -41.76 -35.47
CA LYS A 673 0.83 -40.63 -36.37
C LYS A 673 0.01 -39.37 -36.11
N LYS A 674 -1.22 -39.53 -35.61
CA LYS A 674 -2.12 -38.43 -35.29
C LYS A 674 -1.69 -37.61 -34.06
N ARG A 675 -0.77 -38.14 -33.24
CA ARG A 675 -0.26 -37.49 -32.02
C ARG A 675 1.00 -36.63 -32.23
N LEU A 676 1.54 -36.68 -33.43
CA LEU A 676 2.71 -35.94 -33.83
C LEU A 676 2.32 -34.60 -34.45
N LYS A 677 3.12 -33.60 -34.22
CA LYS A 677 2.94 -32.30 -34.88
C LYS A 677 3.12 -32.49 -36.38
N LYS A 678 2.12 -32.16 -37.18
CA LYS A 678 2.29 -32.14 -38.63
C LYS A 678 3.29 -31.04 -38.99
N ASN A 679 4.40 -31.42 -39.64
CA ASN A 679 5.35 -30.49 -40.24
C ASN A 679 4.68 -29.63 -41.31
#